data_d5f4754489b5722b49278e3eb362466e
#
_entry.id   d5f4754489b5722b49278e3eb362466e
#
_cell.length_a   1.000
_cell.length_b   1.000
_cell.length_c   1.000
_cell.angle_alpha   90.00
_cell.angle_beta   90.00
_cell.angle_gamma   90.00
#
_symmetry.space_group_name_H-M   'P 1'
#
loop_
_entity.id
_entity.type
_entity.pdbx_description
1 polymer ?
#
loop_
_entity_poly.entity_id
_entity_poly.type
_entity_poly.pdbx_seq_one_letter_code
_entity_poly.pdbx_strand_id
1 'polypeptide(L)'
;MGYMIGVDVGGTFTDFSVFNLETGELFHYKDSSTPGDPSRAIVKGVKDVLEIKKAQAQDVVYLAHGTTVGTNALIEKKGARVGLITTEGFKDLMEIGNQKRPSLYDLQAQKSVPLIPSGCNIGVRERIRYDGSVYTPLDEENVRQAVRQLKQYGVQAIAVCTLFSFINPAHENRIKEIIAEEYPEVYTTISSELAPEFREYSRMSTTVLNSYLGPVMKKYVNNFQTSVREMGIQAEPYITQSNGSIISIKETIDCPIKCAVSGPSAGVVAASFIGRQCNADKIITFDMGGTSADISLIENFTPQVSNEREVEGYPARIPMINIITIGAGGGSIAQIDEGGALKVGPKSAGAVPGPACYGRGGTQPVVTDANIVLGKLNQKRILGGRMEVYLDLAHEALDRCICEKSGLSRAQAANGIITVVNSNMVRAVRSVSVEKGYDVREFSLMAFGGAGPLHACEVAKELGIRQVIIPPHPGTLCSLGLLLADTKFDMSRTLILEGKVENLPKFNEQFADMIHQGSEALDREGVTKERRCFEFAVDMRYQRQNFEISIPVPTGEMTEQDLRRAIADFHAEHKRSYGYCNEQAPVQFVSYRASAIGIIDKPEMTEQPLCPAAPAPVPLETRSVLFQGESEYRPTPVYRRESFIPGQSIAGPCICEQMDTTLVVPESWIIHVDGYGNLKIDYEEGT
;
A
#
# COMPACT_ATOMS: atom_id res chain seq x y z
N MET A 1 8.63 -10.47 30.43
CA MET A 1 7.49 -9.87 29.67
C MET A 1 7.98 -9.58 28.26
N GLY A 2 7.17 -9.88 27.23
CA GLY A 2 7.53 -9.62 25.84
C GLY A 2 6.46 -8.81 25.13
N TYR A 3 6.84 -7.64 24.59
CA TYR A 3 5.95 -6.80 23.80
C TYR A 3 6.34 -6.75 22.33
N MET A 4 5.37 -6.91 21.45
CA MET A 4 5.51 -6.61 20.02
C MET A 4 4.85 -5.26 19.74
N ILE A 5 5.54 -4.37 19.04
CA ILE A 5 5.05 -3.02 18.72
C ILE A 5 5.07 -2.81 17.21
N GLY A 6 3.91 -2.51 16.62
CA GLY A 6 3.75 -2.05 15.25
C GLY A 6 3.42 -0.56 15.22
N VAL A 7 4.16 0.22 14.45
CA VAL A 7 3.99 1.68 14.37
C VAL A 7 3.74 2.10 12.94
N ASP A 8 2.57 2.65 12.65
CA ASP A 8 2.25 3.24 11.34
C ASP A 8 2.26 4.77 11.43
N VAL A 9 3.09 5.41 10.60
CA VAL A 9 3.22 6.87 10.59
C VAL A 9 2.46 7.45 9.41
N GLY A 10 1.27 7.95 9.69
CA GLY A 10 0.49 8.73 8.74
C GLY A 10 0.86 10.21 8.73
N GLY A 11 0.27 10.96 7.79
CA GLY A 11 0.52 12.41 7.66
C GLY A 11 -0.01 13.26 8.83
N THR A 12 -1.02 12.77 9.56
CA THR A 12 -1.68 13.49 10.66
C THR A 12 -1.47 12.82 12.02
N PHE A 13 -1.59 11.51 12.06
CA PHE A 13 -1.46 10.69 13.26
C PHE A 13 -0.46 9.58 13.05
N THR A 14 0.16 9.17 14.17
CA THR A 14 0.99 7.97 14.27
C THR A 14 0.24 6.96 15.12
N ASP A 15 0.02 5.78 14.55
CA ASP A 15 -0.79 4.72 15.11
C ASP A 15 0.09 3.59 15.64
N PHE A 16 -0.24 3.09 16.83
CA PHE A 16 0.50 2.04 17.50
C PHE A 16 -0.41 0.86 17.81
N SER A 17 0.02 -0.33 17.45
CA SER A 17 -0.53 -1.60 17.92
C SER A 17 0.51 -2.30 18.78
N VAL A 18 0.12 -2.65 19.99
CA VAL A 18 1.02 -3.23 21.00
C VAL A 18 0.43 -4.54 21.49
N PHE A 19 1.15 -5.62 21.29
CA PHE A 19 0.72 -6.94 21.70
C PHE A 19 1.60 -7.48 22.82
N ASN A 20 0.98 -7.96 23.90
CA ASN A 20 1.67 -8.61 25.01
C ASN A 20 1.67 -10.12 24.80
N LEU A 21 2.85 -10.72 24.62
CA LEU A 21 3.02 -12.15 24.35
C LEU A 21 2.59 -13.07 25.50
N GLU A 22 2.56 -12.57 26.75
CA GLU A 22 2.19 -13.38 27.90
C GLU A 22 0.68 -13.38 28.17
N THR A 23 0.05 -12.21 28.00
CA THR A 23 -1.37 -12.05 28.31
C THR A 23 -2.30 -12.18 27.10
N GLY A 24 -1.75 -12.13 25.87
CA GLY A 24 -2.53 -12.06 24.65
C GLY A 24 -3.27 -10.72 24.45
N GLU A 25 -2.97 -9.71 25.27
CA GLU A 25 -3.64 -8.40 25.20
C GLU A 25 -3.11 -7.61 23.99
N LEU A 26 -4.03 -7.16 23.12
CA LEU A 26 -3.77 -6.19 22.08
C LEU A 26 -4.23 -4.81 22.54
N PHE A 27 -3.31 -3.86 22.57
CA PHE A 27 -3.55 -2.47 22.94
C PHE A 27 -3.24 -1.53 21.79
N HIS A 28 -4.09 -0.52 21.59
CA HIS A 28 -3.92 0.50 20.58
C HIS A 28 -3.68 1.87 21.19
N TYR A 29 -2.74 2.61 20.60
CA TYR A 29 -2.42 3.97 21.00
C TYR A 29 -2.28 4.85 19.76
N LYS A 30 -2.69 6.09 19.84
CA LYS A 30 -2.68 7.06 18.74
C LYS A 30 -2.18 8.41 19.24
N ASP A 31 -1.19 8.96 18.54
CA ASP A 31 -0.64 10.30 18.83
C ASP A 31 -0.50 11.11 17.54
N SER A 32 -0.27 12.40 17.67
CA SER A 32 -0.06 13.30 16.53
C SER A 32 1.28 13.03 15.86
N SER A 33 1.31 13.00 14.54
CA SER A 33 2.56 12.90 13.77
C SER A 33 3.38 14.17 13.84
N THR A 34 4.70 14.03 13.64
CA THR A 34 5.68 15.11 13.51
C THR A 34 6.19 15.17 12.06
N PRO A 35 5.55 15.95 11.14
CA PRO A 35 5.85 15.89 9.70
C PRO A 35 7.32 16.18 9.35
N GLY A 36 8.02 17.02 10.13
CA GLY A 36 9.42 17.37 9.89
C GLY A 36 10.41 16.27 10.25
N ASP A 37 10.04 15.37 11.19
CA ASP A 37 10.87 14.24 11.62
C ASP A 37 9.96 13.13 12.21
N PRO A 38 9.53 12.18 11.39
CA PRO A 38 8.65 11.11 11.83
C PRO A 38 9.20 10.24 12.97
N SER A 39 10.52 10.12 13.10
CA SER A 39 11.15 9.33 14.16
C SER A 39 10.83 9.85 15.55
N ARG A 40 10.62 11.17 15.71
CA ARG A 40 10.26 11.79 17.00
C ARG A 40 8.90 11.35 17.51
N ALA A 41 7.90 11.27 16.62
CA ALA A 41 6.57 10.77 16.99
C ALA A 41 6.63 9.30 17.42
N ILE A 42 7.44 8.48 16.72
CA ILE A 42 7.62 7.06 17.07
C ILE A 42 8.27 6.93 18.45
N VAL A 43 9.40 7.60 18.68
CA VAL A 43 10.13 7.55 19.96
C VAL A 43 9.26 8.01 21.11
N LYS A 44 8.51 9.10 20.92
CA LYS A 44 7.57 9.61 21.93
C LYS A 44 6.48 8.58 22.21
N GLY A 45 5.79 8.09 21.18
CA GLY A 45 4.68 7.16 21.35
C GLY A 45 5.10 5.82 21.95
N VAL A 46 6.28 5.29 21.59
CA VAL A 46 6.82 4.09 22.24
C VAL A 46 7.08 4.34 23.73
N LYS A 47 7.66 5.48 24.12
CA LYS A 47 7.84 5.84 25.54
C LYS A 47 6.51 5.94 26.27
N ASP A 48 5.54 6.63 25.69
CA ASP A 48 4.20 6.78 26.28
C ASP A 48 3.52 5.41 26.47
N VAL A 49 3.63 4.50 25.50
CA VAL A 49 3.11 3.13 25.58
C VAL A 49 3.79 2.33 26.70
N LEU A 50 5.12 2.40 26.78
CA LEU A 50 5.87 1.70 27.84
C LEU A 50 5.50 2.21 29.23
N GLU A 51 5.30 3.53 29.39
CA GLU A 51 4.83 4.13 30.64
C GLU A 51 3.42 3.67 31.01
N ILE A 52 2.48 3.71 30.06
CA ILE A 52 1.09 3.25 30.25
C ILE A 52 1.06 1.77 30.68
N LYS A 53 1.86 0.92 30.05
CA LYS A 53 1.92 -0.51 30.33
C LYS A 53 2.85 -0.87 31.50
N LYS A 54 3.55 0.13 32.09
CA LYS A 54 4.56 -0.07 33.14
C LYS A 54 5.64 -1.08 32.73
N ALA A 55 6.00 -1.08 31.44
CA ALA A 55 6.97 -1.94 30.83
C ALA A 55 8.34 -1.27 30.70
N GLN A 56 9.40 -2.07 30.59
CA GLN A 56 10.77 -1.60 30.36
C GLN A 56 11.11 -1.70 28.86
N ALA A 57 12.05 -0.88 28.41
CA ALA A 57 12.51 -0.93 27.02
C ALA A 57 13.03 -2.33 26.60
N GLN A 58 13.60 -3.07 27.53
CA GLN A 58 14.11 -4.43 27.33
C GLN A 58 13.00 -5.48 27.11
N ASP A 59 11.76 -5.15 27.50
CA ASP A 59 10.60 -6.02 27.29
C ASP A 59 10.10 -5.94 25.83
N VAL A 60 10.57 -4.96 25.01
CA VAL A 60 10.23 -4.88 23.60
C VAL A 60 11.08 -5.88 22.82
N VAL A 61 10.46 -6.95 22.34
CA VAL A 61 11.13 -8.04 21.61
C VAL A 61 10.95 -7.93 20.10
N TYR A 62 10.01 -7.08 19.65
CA TYR A 62 9.73 -6.84 18.24
C TYR A 62 9.26 -5.40 18.04
N LEU A 63 9.81 -4.74 17.03
CA LEU A 63 9.42 -3.40 16.63
C LEU A 63 9.38 -3.32 15.10
N ALA A 64 8.21 -3.05 14.52
CA ALA A 64 8.08 -2.83 13.09
C ALA A 64 7.47 -1.45 12.81
N HIS A 65 7.91 -0.82 11.73
CA HIS A 65 7.54 0.54 11.40
C HIS A 65 7.15 0.68 9.92
N GLY A 66 5.97 1.29 9.67
CA GLY A 66 5.53 1.78 8.36
C GLY A 66 6.00 3.21 8.14
N THR A 67 6.67 3.49 7.01
CA THR A 67 7.23 4.81 6.74
C THR A 67 6.67 5.44 5.48
N THR A 68 6.37 6.73 5.55
CA THR A 68 5.98 7.56 4.39
C THR A 68 7.15 8.40 3.84
N VAL A 69 8.35 8.26 4.40
CA VAL A 69 9.51 9.10 4.04
C VAL A 69 9.89 8.95 2.56
N GLY A 70 9.92 7.71 2.05
CA GLY A 70 10.21 7.44 0.65
C GLY A 70 9.16 8.05 -0.28
N THR A 71 7.88 7.85 0.02
CA THR A 71 6.76 8.41 -0.74
C THR A 71 6.81 9.95 -0.74
N ASN A 72 6.99 10.56 0.43
CA ASN A 72 7.08 12.01 0.56
C ASN A 72 8.28 12.60 -0.19
N ALA A 73 9.44 11.91 -0.17
CA ALA A 73 10.61 12.36 -0.92
C ALA A 73 10.35 12.40 -2.45
N LEU A 74 9.54 11.47 -2.97
CA LEU A 74 9.12 11.45 -4.37
C LEU A 74 8.10 12.55 -4.68
N ILE A 75 7.06 12.69 -3.86
CA ILE A 75 6.00 13.70 -4.04
C ILE A 75 6.57 15.12 -3.98
N GLU A 76 7.39 15.41 -2.96
CA GLU A 76 7.97 16.73 -2.72
C GLU A 76 9.22 17.01 -3.58
N LYS A 77 9.68 16.02 -4.37
CA LYS A 77 10.91 16.11 -5.19
C LYS A 77 12.15 16.44 -4.35
N LYS A 78 12.24 15.87 -3.15
CA LYS A 78 13.34 16.08 -2.17
C LYS A 78 14.29 14.87 -2.04
N GLY A 79 14.44 14.07 -3.08
CA GLY A 79 15.42 12.97 -3.12
C GLY A 79 16.85 13.43 -3.43
N ALA A 80 17.72 12.45 -3.56
CA ALA A 80 19.13 12.69 -3.88
C ALA A 80 19.34 13.22 -5.30
N ARG A 81 20.41 13.97 -5.51
CA ARG A 81 20.91 14.31 -6.87
C ARG A 81 21.53 13.06 -7.50
N VAL A 82 20.87 12.49 -8.50
CA VAL A 82 21.25 11.23 -9.14
C VAL A 82 22.07 11.46 -10.39
N GLY A 83 23.16 10.70 -10.56
CA GLY A 83 23.84 10.50 -11.85
C GLY A 83 23.44 9.15 -12.44
N LEU A 84 23.42 9.05 -13.78
CA LEU A 84 23.16 7.80 -14.50
C LEU A 84 24.39 7.45 -15.35
N ILE A 85 24.84 6.19 -15.23
CA ILE A 85 25.80 5.57 -16.15
C ILE A 85 25.07 4.48 -16.92
N THR A 86 25.13 4.56 -18.25
CA THR A 86 24.44 3.61 -19.15
C THR A 86 25.29 3.32 -20.39
N THR A 87 24.87 2.38 -21.22
CA THR A 87 25.51 2.08 -22.53
C THR A 87 25.52 3.33 -23.41
N GLU A 88 26.65 3.58 -24.09
CA GLU A 88 26.78 4.68 -25.08
C GLU A 88 25.63 4.64 -26.11
N GLY A 89 25.03 5.80 -26.39
CA GLY A 89 23.87 5.95 -27.28
C GLY A 89 22.49 5.77 -26.62
N PHE A 90 22.43 5.40 -25.31
CA PHE A 90 21.18 5.16 -24.58
C PHE A 90 20.94 6.11 -23.40
N LYS A 91 21.73 7.17 -23.27
CA LYS A 91 21.63 8.14 -22.15
C LYS A 91 20.30 8.88 -22.08
N ASP A 92 19.58 9.01 -23.20
CA ASP A 92 18.35 9.78 -23.31
C ASP A 92 17.09 8.91 -23.10
N LEU A 93 17.26 7.63 -22.77
CA LEU A 93 16.16 6.67 -22.62
C LEU A 93 15.14 7.08 -21.54
N MET A 94 15.60 7.71 -20.45
CA MET A 94 14.71 8.24 -19.41
C MET A 94 13.82 9.38 -19.90
N GLU A 95 14.29 10.20 -20.83
CA GLU A 95 13.51 11.28 -21.42
C GLU A 95 12.54 10.76 -22.50
N ILE A 96 12.99 9.82 -23.32
CA ILE A 96 12.18 9.19 -24.36
C ILE A 96 11.04 8.37 -23.75
N GLY A 97 11.37 7.55 -22.74
CA GLY A 97 10.44 6.63 -22.09
C GLY A 97 9.82 5.64 -23.08
N ASN A 98 8.59 5.22 -22.82
CA ASN A 98 7.82 4.33 -23.69
C ASN A 98 7.07 5.07 -24.82
N GLN A 99 7.29 6.37 -25.00
CA GLN A 99 6.60 7.23 -25.98
C GLN A 99 5.04 7.24 -25.83
N LYS A 100 4.53 6.79 -24.70
CA LYS A 100 3.10 6.87 -24.38
C LYS A 100 2.74 8.28 -23.93
N ARG A 101 1.58 8.79 -24.35
CA ARG A 101 1.02 10.03 -23.78
C ARG A 101 0.61 9.77 -22.34
N PRO A 102 0.84 10.71 -21.40
CA PRO A 102 0.36 10.61 -20.03
C PRO A 102 -1.16 10.48 -19.92
N SER A 103 -1.88 11.14 -20.83
CA SER A 103 -3.34 11.04 -20.98
C SER A 103 -3.71 10.95 -22.45
N LEU A 104 -4.71 10.13 -22.79
CA LEU A 104 -5.23 10.00 -24.15
C LEU A 104 -6.08 11.21 -24.54
N TYR A 105 -6.76 11.83 -23.58
CA TYR A 105 -7.77 12.87 -23.81
C TYR A 105 -7.30 14.27 -23.42
N ASP A 106 -6.27 14.39 -22.57
CA ASP A 106 -5.66 15.67 -22.21
C ASP A 106 -4.38 15.87 -23.04
N LEU A 107 -4.49 16.73 -24.05
CA LEU A 107 -3.36 17.07 -24.96
C LEU A 107 -2.29 17.93 -24.28
N GLN A 108 -2.58 18.52 -23.13
CA GLN A 108 -1.64 19.35 -22.35
C GLN A 108 -0.96 18.56 -21.23
N ALA A 109 -1.38 17.32 -20.98
CA ALA A 109 -0.76 16.49 -19.99
C ALA A 109 0.73 16.26 -20.28
N GLN A 110 1.58 16.58 -19.31
CA GLN A 110 3.03 16.43 -19.41
C GLN A 110 3.49 15.18 -18.70
N LYS A 111 4.56 14.56 -19.21
CA LYS A 111 5.25 13.46 -18.51
C LYS A 111 5.86 13.99 -17.22
N SER A 112 6.07 13.09 -16.27
CA SER A 112 6.88 13.37 -15.08
C SER A 112 8.28 13.78 -15.48
N VAL A 113 8.81 14.84 -14.86
CA VAL A 113 10.15 15.36 -15.15
C VAL A 113 11.18 14.31 -14.73
N PRO A 114 12.18 13.97 -15.57
CA PRO A 114 13.24 13.03 -15.22
C PRO A 114 13.92 13.40 -13.89
N LEU A 115 14.16 12.38 -13.03
CA LEU A 115 14.81 12.59 -11.73
C LEU A 115 16.32 12.85 -11.84
N ILE A 116 16.88 12.67 -13.03
CA ILE A 116 18.29 12.90 -13.32
C ILE A 116 18.46 14.33 -13.83
N PRO A 117 19.27 15.17 -13.15
CA PRO A 117 19.56 16.51 -13.65
C PRO A 117 20.24 16.49 -15.02
N SER A 118 19.98 17.50 -15.83
CA SER A 118 20.63 17.64 -17.14
C SER A 118 22.16 17.56 -17.02
N GLY A 119 22.79 16.78 -17.90
CA GLY A 119 24.23 16.56 -17.92
C GLY A 119 24.73 15.48 -16.93
N CYS A 120 23.86 14.94 -16.06
CA CYS A 120 24.23 13.86 -15.14
C CYS A 120 23.90 12.46 -15.70
N ASN A 121 23.50 12.34 -16.96
CA ASN A 121 23.30 11.09 -17.69
C ASN A 121 24.47 10.86 -18.66
N ILE A 122 25.29 9.86 -18.40
CA ILE A 122 26.52 9.59 -19.14
C ILE A 122 26.49 8.21 -19.77
N GLY A 123 26.75 8.16 -21.09
CA GLY A 123 26.97 6.91 -21.81
C GLY A 123 28.42 6.48 -21.72
N VAL A 124 28.64 5.20 -21.40
CA VAL A 124 29.99 4.60 -21.39
C VAL A 124 30.13 3.57 -22.49
N ARG A 125 31.36 3.48 -23.01
CA ARG A 125 31.66 2.58 -24.12
C ARG A 125 31.73 1.14 -23.65
N GLU A 126 30.66 0.40 -23.94
CA GLU A 126 30.47 -1.03 -23.65
C GLU A 126 29.34 -1.58 -24.48
N ARG A 127 29.26 -2.90 -24.69
CA ARG A 127 28.08 -3.55 -25.26
C ARG A 127 28.02 -5.02 -24.93
N ILE A 128 26.94 -5.44 -24.27
CA ILE A 128 26.47 -6.82 -24.15
C ILE A 128 25.39 -7.08 -25.22
N ARG A 129 25.38 -8.26 -25.84
CA ARG A 129 24.34 -8.71 -26.77
C ARG A 129 23.20 -9.42 -26.05
N TYR A 130 22.13 -9.66 -26.78
CA TYR A 130 20.92 -10.37 -26.32
C TYR A 130 21.18 -11.80 -25.85
N ASP A 131 22.26 -12.43 -26.29
CA ASP A 131 22.69 -13.78 -25.90
C ASP A 131 23.68 -13.77 -24.70
N GLY A 132 23.96 -12.60 -24.12
CA GLY A 132 24.90 -12.39 -23.03
C GLY A 132 26.38 -12.30 -23.48
N SER A 133 26.69 -12.45 -24.77
CA SER A 133 28.06 -12.29 -25.28
C SER A 133 28.53 -10.83 -25.24
N VAL A 134 29.80 -10.61 -24.97
CA VAL A 134 30.42 -9.28 -25.01
C VAL A 134 30.71 -8.90 -26.47
N TYR A 135 30.04 -7.85 -26.96
CA TYR A 135 30.28 -7.29 -28.28
C TYR A 135 31.38 -6.19 -28.27
N THR A 136 31.25 -5.27 -27.29
CA THR A 136 32.28 -4.25 -27.03
C THR A 136 32.71 -4.39 -25.59
N PRO A 137 33.99 -4.69 -25.32
CA PRO A 137 34.52 -4.71 -23.97
C PRO A 137 34.32 -3.37 -23.26
N LEU A 138 34.18 -3.42 -21.94
CA LEU A 138 34.07 -2.22 -21.12
C LEU A 138 35.34 -1.37 -21.21
N ASP A 139 35.18 -0.11 -21.57
CA ASP A 139 36.27 0.88 -21.54
C ASP A 139 36.32 1.48 -20.12
N GLU A 140 37.20 0.90 -19.28
CA GLU A 140 37.33 1.28 -17.87
C GLU A 140 37.76 2.75 -17.68
N GLU A 141 38.64 3.28 -18.56
CA GLU A 141 39.05 4.67 -18.43
C GLU A 141 37.93 5.64 -18.77
N ASN A 142 37.08 5.30 -19.74
CA ASN A 142 35.88 6.06 -20.03
C ASN A 142 34.89 6.03 -18.84
N VAL A 143 34.78 4.90 -18.13
CA VAL A 143 34.00 4.81 -16.89
C VAL A 143 34.58 5.70 -15.80
N ARG A 144 35.91 5.67 -15.56
CA ARG A 144 36.59 6.53 -14.57
C ARG A 144 36.35 8.02 -14.87
N GLN A 145 36.42 8.42 -16.12
CA GLN A 145 36.12 9.79 -16.55
C GLN A 145 34.66 10.17 -16.25
N ALA A 146 33.70 9.27 -16.54
CA ALA A 146 32.28 9.47 -16.24
C ALA A 146 32.06 9.65 -14.73
N VAL A 147 32.66 8.80 -13.88
CA VAL A 147 32.55 8.90 -12.43
C VAL A 147 33.12 10.21 -11.90
N ARG A 148 34.32 10.62 -12.37
CA ARG A 148 34.96 11.90 -12.01
C ARG A 148 34.07 13.10 -12.41
N GLN A 149 33.45 13.06 -13.59
CA GLN A 149 32.51 14.07 -14.04
C GLN A 149 31.28 14.16 -13.15
N LEU A 150 30.65 13.03 -12.80
CA LEU A 150 29.52 12.97 -11.89
C LEU A 150 29.91 13.49 -10.50
N LYS A 151 31.11 13.17 -10.00
CA LYS A 151 31.64 13.70 -8.74
C LYS A 151 31.76 15.22 -8.78
N GLN A 152 32.25 15.79 -9.90
CA GLN A 152 32.32 17.25 -10.09
C GLN A 152 30.91 17.91 -10.09
N TYR A 153 29.89 17.22 -10.60
CA TYR A 153 28.51 17.68 -10.55
C TYR A 153 27.86 17.54 -9.17
N GLY A 154 28.56 16.95 -8.20
CA GLY A 154 28.10 16.80 -6.84
C GLY A 154 26.90 15.87 -6.72
N VAL A 155 26.86 14.79 -7.50
CA VAL A 155 25.82 13.77 -7.34
C VAL A 155 25.98 13.04 -6.02
N GLN A 156 24.87 12.69 -5.40
CA GLN A 156 24.81 11.99 -4.12
C GLN A 156 24.59 10.48 -4.30
N ALA A 157 24.09 10.11 -5.50
CA ALA A 157 23.88 8.72 -5.86
C ALA A 157 24.16 8.49 -7.35
N ILE A 158 24.63 7.29 -7.70
CA ILE A 158 24.86 6.86 -9.08
C ILE A 158 24.02 5.61 -9.36
N ALA A 159 23.16 5.72 -10.37
CA ALA A 159 22.43 4.60 -10.97
C ALA A 159 23.25 4.05 -12.15
N VAL A 160 23.41 2.73 -12.22
CA VAL A 160 24.07 2.06 -13.36
C VAL A 160 23.05 1.14 -14.01
N CYS A 161 22.80 1.34 -15.30
CA CYS A 161 21.88 0.49 -16.07
C CYS A 161 22.40 0.32 -17.51
N THR A 162 23.06 -0.81 -17.79
CA THR A 162 23.57 -1.14 -19.11
C THR A 162 22.67 -2.12 -19.85
N LEU A 163 22.79 -2.17 -21.18
CA LEU A 163 21.94 -3.07 -21.98
C LEU A 163 22.30 -4.52 -21.70
N PHE A 164 21.27 -5.37 -21.58
CA PHE A 164 21.36 -6.82 -21.32
C PHE A 164 22.15 -7.21 -20.07
N SER A 165 22.36 -6.30 -19.13
CA SER A 165 23.00 -6.59 -17.84
C SER A 165 22.21 -7.63 -17.02
N PHE A 166 20.92 -7.80 -17.26
CA PHE A 166 20.09 -8.83 -16.64
C PHE A 166 20.45 -10.26 -17.12
N ILE A 167 21.14 -10.39 -18.27
CA ILE A 167 21.67 -11.67 -18.76
C ILE A 167 23.14 -11.84 -18.35
N ASN A 168 23.94 -10.77 -18.52
CA ASN A 168 25.36 -10.79 -18.16
C ASN A 168 25.72 -9.51 -17.38
N PRO A 169 25.84 -9.60 -16.04
CA PRO A 169 26.09 -8.43 -15.18
C PRO A 169 27.55 -7.99 -15.12
N ALA A 170 28.50 -8.65 -15.83
CA ALA A 170 29.93 -8.44 -15.69
C ALA A 170 30.35 -6.96 -15.84
N HIS A 171 29.78 -6.24 -16.81
CA HIS A 171 30.10 -4.83 -17.00
C HIS A 171 29.56 -3.94 -15.88
N GLU A 172 28.32 -4.14 -15.41
CA GLU A 172 27.77 -3.38 -14.28
C GLU A 172 28.54 -3.63 -12.99
N ASN A 173 28.92 -4.89 -12.71
CA ASN A 173 29.73 -5.24 -11.56
C ASN A 173 31.07 -4.50 -11.60
N ARG A 174 31.74 -4.49 -12.77
CA ARG A 174 33.02 -3.78 -12.90
C ARG A 174 32.86 -2.26 -12.79
N ILE A 175 31.77 -1.70 -13.33
CA ILE A 175 31.45 -0.27 -13.17
C ILE A 175 31.24 0.05 -11.68
N LYS A 176 30.53 -0.81 -10.91
CA LYS A 176 30.32 -0.65 -9.46
C LYS A 176 31.65 -0.62 -8.69
N GLU A 177 32.60 -1.51 -9.05
CA GLU A 177 33.95 -1.52 -8.46
C GLU A 177 34.70 -0.21 -8.76
N ILE A 178 34.68 0.26 -10.02
CA ILE A 178 35.33 1.52 -10.41
C ILE A 178 34.70 2.72 -9.67
N ILE A 179 33.37 2.72 -9.48
CA ILE A 179 32.73 3.77 -8.69
C ILE A 179 33.22 3.74 -7.24
N ALA A 180 33.35 2.55 -6.63
CA ALA A 180 33.88 2.42 -5.28
C ALA A 180 35.35 2.87 -5.16
N GLU A 181 36.17 2.70 -6.21
CA GLU A 181 37.56 3.19 -6.29
C GLU A 181 37.65 4.73 -6.40
N GLU A 182 36.82 5.34 -7.28
CA GLU A 182 36.92 6.77 -7.62
C GLU A 182 36.04 7.68 -6.74
N TYR A 183 34.93 7.13 -6.21
CA TYR A 183 33.92 7.88 -5.43
C TYR A 183 33.27 7.02 -4.32
N PRO A 184 34.05 6.57 -3.31
CA PRO A 184 33.62 5.57 -2.33
C PRO A 184 32.45 6.02 -1.45
N GLU A 185 32.24 7.34 -1.26
CA GLU A 185 31.14 7.87 -0.45
C GLU A 185 29.79 7.93 -1.16
N VAL A 186 29.75 7.75 -2.49
CA VAL A 186 28.52 7.85 -3.27
C VAL A 186 27.63 6.61 -3.10
N TYR A 187 26.33 6.81 -2.99
CA TYR A 187 25.38 5.72 -3.00
C TYR A 187 25.27 5.12 -4.41
N THR A 188 25.49 3.82 -4.57
CA THR A 188 25.51 3.18 -5.88
C THR A 188 24.46 2.10 -5.99
N THR A 189 23.66 2.13 -7.06
CA THR A 189 22.72 1.05 -7.43
C THR A 189 23.03 0.56 -8.83
N ILE A 190 23.16 -0.76 -9.02
CA ILE A 190 23.27 -1.39 -10.34
C ILE A 190 21.99 -2.16 -10.68
N SER A 191 21.55 -2.08 -11.92
CA SER A 191 20.27 -2.62 -12.36
C SER A 191 20.20 -4.16 -12.31
N SER A 192 21.34 -4.82 -12.52
CA SER A 192 21.46 -6.26 -12.49
C SER A 192 21.28 -6.90 -11.11
N GLU A 193 21.48 -6.13 -10.02
CA GLU A 193 21.19 -6.57 -8.65
C GLU A 193 19.77 -6.25 -8.24
N LEU A 194 19.28 -5.05 -8.60
CA LEU A 194 17.97 -4.55 -8.13
C LEU A 194 16.79 -5.15 -8.91
N ALA A 195 16.88 -5.19 -10.23
CA ALA A 195 15.80 -5.59 -11.13
C ALA A 195 16.35 -6.28 -12.38
N PRO A 196 16.85 -7.54 -12.29
CA PRO A 196 17.45 -8.27 -13.41
C PRO A 196 16.39 -8.75 -14.42
N GLU A 197 15.63 -7.80 -14.96
CA GLU A 197 14.56 -8.03 -15.89
C GLU A 197 14.78 -7.28 -17.21
N PHE A 198 14.22 -7.82 -18.31
CA PHE A 198 14.24 -7.13 -19.60
C PHE A 198 13.35 -5.86 -19.55
N ARG A 199 13.32 -5.06 -20.64
CA ARG A 199 12.69 -3.74 -20.79
C ARG A 199 13.50 -2.63 -20.11
N GLU A 200 14.41 -2.07 -20.88
CA GLU A 200 15.45 -1.15 -20.46
C GLU A 200 14.92 0.08 -19.73
N TYR A 201 13.80 0.66 -20.21
CA TYR A 201 13.26 1.87 -19.59
C TYR A 201 12.73 1.62 -18.17
N SER A 202 11.89 0.60 -17.99
CA SER A 202 11.33 0.27 -16.68
C SER A 202 12.43 -0.13 -15.68
N ARG A 203 13.44 -0.91 -16.14
CA ARG A 203 14.61 -1.28 -15.32
C ARG A 203 15.43 -0.07 -14.93
N MET A 204 15.74 0.82 -15.88
CA MET A 204 16.49 2.05 -15.64
C MET A 204 15.74 2.98 -14.68
N SER A 205 14.43 3.16 -14.87
CA SER A 205 13.60 3.95 -13.99
C SER A 205 13.61 3.42 -12.56
N THR A 206 13.48 2.10 -12.38
CA THR A 206 13.55 1.45 -11.06
C THR A 206 14.91 1.71 -10.38
N THR A 207 16.00 1.60 -11.15
CA THR A 207 17.35 1.82 -10.64
C THR A 207 17.58 3.28 -10.24
N VAL A 208 17.06 4.22 -11.04
CA VAL A 208 17.12 5.66 -10.75
C VAL A 208 16.27 6.00 -9.52
N LEU A 209 15.05 5.44 -9.40
CA LEU A 209 14.21 5.62 -8.22
C LEU A 209 14.88 5.13 -6.94
N ASN A 210 15.51 3.93 -6.99
CA ASN A 210 16.25 3.39 -5.86
C ASN A 210 17.42 4.32 -5.47
N SER A 211 18.18 4.78 -6.43
CA SER A 211 19.29 5.73 -6.22
C SER A 211 18.81 7.07 -5.67
N TYR A 212 17.65 7.56 -6.14
CA TYR A 212 17.04 8.82 -5.70
C TYR A 212 16.62 8.78 -4.23
N LEU A 213 16.11 7.64 -3.78
CA LEU A 213 15.66 7.41 -2.41
C LEU A 213 16.80 7.02 -1.46
N GLY A 214 17.86 6.40 -1.96
CA GLY A 214 18.93 5.78 -1.17
C GLY A 214 19.50 6.64 -0.06
N PRO A 215 20.10 7.81 -0.34
CA PRO A 215 20.69 8.67 0.68
C PRO A 215 19.68 9.17 1.71
N VAL A 216 18.45 9.47 1.28
CA VAL A 216 17.37 9.95 2.17
C VAL A 216 16.93 8.86 3.14
N MET A 217 16.65 7.67 2.61
CA MET A 217 16.24 6.53 3.42
C MET A 217 17.36 6.04 4.34
N LYS A 218 18.60 5.96 3.85
CA LYS A 218 19.77 5.60 4.67
C LYS A 218 19.91 6.52 5.89
N LYS A 219 19.80 7.83 5.68
CA LYS A 219 19.85 8.80 6.78
C LYS A 219 18.71 8.59 7.77
N TYR A 220 17.51 8.43 7.27
CA TYR A 220 16.31 8.24 8.09
C TYR A 220 16.38 6.98 8.95
N VAL A 221 16.62 5.82 8.34
CA VAL A 221 16.59 4.54 9.06
C VAL A 221 17.75 4.40 10.05
N ASN A 222 18.93 4.96 9.73
CA ASN A 222 20.05 5.00 10.68
C ASN A 222 19.73 5.87 11.91
N ASN A 223 19.12 7.04 11.72
CA ASN A 223 18.68 7.89 12.81
C ASN A 223 17.63 7.18 13.66
N PHE A 224 16.67 6.51 13.02
CA PHE A 224 15.63 5.73 13.70
C PHE A 224 16.25 4.60 14.54
N GLN A 225 17.14 3.79 13.96
CA GLN A 225 17.83 2.72 14.68
C GLN A 225 18.62 3.25 15.89
N THR A 226 19.33 4.37 15.71
CA THR A 226 20.06 5.03 16.80
C THR A 226 19.11 5.43 17.92
N SER A 227 17.99 6.07 17.59
CA SER A 227 17.00 6.51 18.58
C SER A 227 16.35 5.35 19.33
N VAL A 228 16.08 4.23 18.65
CA VAL A 228 15.56 2.99 19.27
C VAL A 228 16.57 2.42 20.27
N ARG A 229 17.85 2.36 19.92
CA ARG A 229 18.92 1.89 20.80
C ARG A 229 19.13 2.81 22.01
N GLU A 230 19.06 4.14 21.81
CA GLU A 230 19.15 5.13 22.90
C GLU A 230 18.00 5.01 23.92
N MET A 231 16.84 4.49 23.50
CA MET A 231 15.76 4.16 24.42
C MET A 231 16.03 2.90 25.26
N GLY A 232 17.05 2.11 24.92
CA GLY A 232 17.39 0.84 25.57
C GLY A 232 16.68 -0.38 24.98
N ILE A 233 16.00 -0.24 23.84
CA ILE A 233 15.38 -1.37 23.11
C ILE A 233 16.49 -2.13 22.38
N GLN A 234 16.55 -3.46 22.63
CA GLN A 234 17.56 -4.34 22.04
C GLN A 234 17.11 -4.98 20.73
N ALA A 235 15.79 -5.05 20.48
CA ALA A 235 15.24 -5.59 19.26
C ALA A 235 15.64 -4.73 18.04
N GLU A 236 16.12 -5.37 16.98
CA GLU A 236 16.37 -4.67 15.71
C GLU A 236 15.01 -4.31 15.06
N PRO A 237 14.84 -3.05 14.65
CA PRO A 237 13.58 -2.63 14.05
C PRO A 237 13.46 -3.10 12.60
N TYR A 238 12.23 -3.44 12.21
CA TYR A 238 11.84 -3.77 10.84
C TYR A 238 11.14 -2.61 10.15
N ILE A 239 11.27 -2.55 8.84
CA ILE A 239 10.57 -1.56 7.97
C ILE A 239 9.64 -2.30 7.02
N THR A 240 8.43 -1.76 6.84
CA THR A 240 7.44 -2.35 5.91
C THR A 240 7.81 -2.09 4.46
N GLN A 241 7.63 -3.11 3.63
CA GLN A 241 7.72 -3.04 2.18
C GLN A 241 6.35 -2.77 1.51
N SER A 242 6.40 -2.33 0.27
CA SER A 242 5.21 -2.10 -0.57
C SER A 242 4.46 -3.39 -0.96
N ASN A 243 5.08 -4.56 -0.78
CA ASN A 243 4.45 -5.88 -0.94
C ASN A 243 3.74 -6.39 0.33
N GLY A 244 3.72 -5.57 1.41
CA GLY A 244 3.09 -5.90 2.70
C GLY A 244 3.97 -6.69 3.68
N SER A 245 5.17 -7.08 3.30
CA SER A 245 6.13 -7.74 4.18
C SER A 245 7.02 -6.75 4.93
N ILE A 246 7.90 -7.26 5.77
CA ILE A 246 8.90 -6.46 6.51
C ILE A 246 10.31 -6.86 6.12
N ILE A 247 11.25 -5.92 6.23
CA ILE A 247 12.70 -6.13 6.04
C ILE A 247 13.50 -5.39 7.10
N SER A 248 14.75 -5.83 7.31
CA SER A 248 15.69 -5.18 8.21
C SER A 248 16.09 -3.78 7.73
N ILE A 249 16.70 -3.02 8.63
CA ILE A 249 17.29 -1.71 8.33
C ILE A 249 18.33 -1.81 7.20
N LYS A 250 19.15 -2.85 7.21
CA LYS A 250 20.19 -3.06 6.19
C LYS A 250 19.60 -3.22 4.79
N GLU A 251 18.64 -4.11 4.64
CA GLU A 251 17.96 -4.33 3.34
C GLU A 251 17.20 -3.07 2.88
N THR A 252 16.64 -2.29 3.83
CA THR A 252 15.99 -1.00 3.53
C THR A 252 17.00 0.02 2.96
N ILE A 253 18.25 0.01 3.44
CA ILE A 253 19.31 0.87 2.91
C ILE A 253 19.70 0.44 1.49
N ASP A 254 19.80 -0.85 1.23
CA ASP A 254 20.22 -1.39 -0.05
C ASP A 254 19.11 -1.26 -1.13
N CYS A 255 17.85 -1.46 -0.74
CA CYS A 255 16.70 -1.45 -1.64
C CYS A 255 15.55 -0.52 -1.17
N PRO A 256 15.79 0.80 -0.97
CA PRO A 256 14.81 1.74 -0.43
C PRO A 256 13.52 1.87 -1.27
N ILE A 257 13.59 1.60 -2.57
CA ILE A 257 12.41 1.63 -3.45
C ILE A 257 11.32 0.62 -3.01
N LYS A 258 11.71 -0.50 -2.38
CA LYS A 258 10.76 -1.49 -1.85
C LYS A 258 9.86 -0.92 -0.74
N CYS A 259 10.26 0.17 -0.09
CA CYS A 259 9.50 0.84 0.97
C CYS A 259 8.76 2.10 0.49
N ALA A 260 8.77 2.43 -0.81
CA ALA A 260 8.31 3.71 -1.34
C ALA A 260 6.79 3.94 -1.21
N VAL A 261 5.97 2.86 -1.15
CA VAL A 261 4.49 2.93 -1.03
C VAL A 261 4.04 1.85 -0.04
N SER A 262 4.52 1.91 1.21
CA SER A 262 4.35 0.83 2.18
C SER A 262 3.21 1.04 3.20
N GLY A 263 2.76 2.28 3.43
CA GLY A 263 1.74 2.57 4.45
C GLY A 263 0.45 1.75 4.28
N PRO A 264 -0.27 1.85 3.16
CA PRO A 264 -1.52 1.13 2.97
C PRO A 264 -1.36 -0.40 2.88
N SER A 265 -0.16 -0.91 2.52
CA SER A 265 0.07 -2.34 2.34
C SER A 265 -0.06 -3.13 3.64
N ALA A 266 0.34 -2.57 4.77
CA ALA A 266 0.16 -3.19 6.08
C ALA A 266 -1.33 -3.37 6.44
N GLY A 267 -2.18 -2.41 6.09
CA GLY A 267 -3.63 -2.52 6.27
C GLY A 267 -4.23 -3.69 5.48
N VAL A 268 -3.74 -3.94 4.25
CA VAL A 268 -4.18 -5.08 3.43
C VAL A 268 -3.74 -6.42 4.04
N VAL A 269 -2.54 -6.47 4.64
CA VAL A 269 -2.07 -7.67 5.37
C VAL A 269 -2.98 -7.96 6.57
N ALA A 270 -3.31 -6.94 7.37
CA ALA A 270 -4.25 -7.11 8.47
C ALA A 270 -5.65 -7.54 7.98
N ALA A 271 -6.12 -6.97 6.88
CA ALA A 271 -7.40 -7.34 6.28
C ALA A 271 -7.43 -8.80 5.83
N SER A 272 -6.32 -9.32 5.26
CA SER A 272 -6.19 -10.73 4.92
C SER A 272 -6.27 -11.64 6.16
N PHE A 273 -5.62 -11.25 7.25
CA PHE A 273 -5.66 -11.99 8.51
C PHE A 273 -7.10 -12.02 9.10
N ILE A 274 -7.77 -10.87 9.16
CA ILE A 274 -9.16 -10.76 9.65
C ILE A 274 -10.12 -11.53 8.72
N GLY A 275 -9.85 -11.53 7.42
CA GLY A 275 -10.61 -12.33 6.47
C GLY A 275 -10.63 -13.81 6.83
N ARG A 276 -9.49 -14.36 7.29
CA ARG A 276 -9.41 -15.75 7.79
C ARG A 276 -10.28 -15.96 9.03
N GLN A 277 -10.29 -15.01 9.97
CA GLN A 277 -11.15 -15.08 11.17
C GLN A 277 -12.64 -15.04 10.80
N CYS A 278 -13.00 -14.24 9.79
CA CYS A 278 -14.38 -14.08 9.33
C CYS A 278 -14.83 -15.16 8.32
N ASN A 279 -13.95 -16.06 7.87
CA ASN A 279 -14.16 -16.97 6.72
C ASN A 279 -14.55 -16.24 5.43
N ALA A 280 -13.99 -15.04 5.20
CA ALA A 280 -14.17 -14.25 3.99
C ALA A 280 -12.89 -14.37 3.15
N ASP A 281 -12.91 -15.23 2.16
CA ASP A 281 -11.77 -15.51 1.28
C ASP A 281 -11.62 -14.51 0.13
N LYS A 282 -12.71 -13.76 -0.17
CA LYS A 282 -12.77 -12.70 -1.19
C LYS A 282 -13.13 -11.37 -0.54
N ILE A 283 -12.16 -10.45 -0.49
CA ILE A 283 -12.32 -9.16 0.19
C ILE A 283 -11.88 -8.03 -0.74
N ILE A 284 -12.69 -6.98 -0.79
CA ILE A 284 -12.27 -5.66 -1.26
C ILE A 284 -11.95 -4.85 -0.02
N THR A 285 -10.69 -4.44 0.14
CA THR A 285 -10.28 -3.55 1.22
C THR A 285 -10.64 -2.11 0.88
N PHE A 286 -11.08 -1.37 1.88
CA PHE A 286 -11.51 0.00 1.75
C PHE A 286 -10.98 0.81 2.94
N ASP A 287 -9.75 1.32 2.79
CA ASP A 287 -9.10 2.20 3.77
C ASP A 287 -9.37 3.65 3.42
N MET A 288 -10.18 4.34 4.19
CA MET A 288 -10.44 5.75 4.00
C MET A 288 -9.98 6.58 5.20
N GLY A 289 -8.97 7.39 4.95
CA GLY A 289 -8.45 8.36 5.89
C GLY A 289 -9.01 9.77 5.72
N GLY A 290 -8.23 10.76 6.15
CA GLY A 290 -8.59 12.18 5.98
C GLY A 290 -8.35 12.73 4.58
N THR A 291 -7.43 12.17 3.79
CA THR A 291 -6.97 12.72 2.51
C THR A 291 -7.27 11.84 1.31
N SER A 292 -7.22 10.55 1.49
CA SER A 292 -7.32 9.53 0.43
C SER A 292 -8.17 8.35 0.85
N ALA A 293 -8.56 7.55 -0.12
CA ALA A 293 -9.05 6.19 0.07
C ALA A 293 -8.17 5.24 -0.73
N ASP A 294 -7.74 4.16 -0.07
CA ASP A 294 -6.89 3.11 -0.60
C ASP A 294 -7.69 1.81 -0.73
N ILE A 295 -7.72 1.26 -1.94
CA ILE A 295 -8.57 0.13 -2.30
C ILE A 295 -7.69 -0.97 -2.89
N SER A 296 -7.85 -2.19 -2.38
CA SER A 296 -7.14 -3.38 -2.85
C SER A 296 -8.08 -4.58 -2.88
N LEU A 297 -7.62 -5.67 -3.51
CA LEU A 297 -8.36 -6.89 -3.66
C LEU A 297 -7.58 -8.06 -3.06
N ILE A 298 -8.26 -8.87 -2.27
CA ILE A 298 -7.77 -10.11 -1.66
C ILE A 298 -8.60 -11.26 -2.21
N GLU A 299 -7.95 -12.30 -2.69
CA GLU A 299 -8.59 -13.53 -3.16
C GLU A 299 -7.89 -14.73 -2.54
N ASN A 300 -8.64 -15.70 -2.03
CA ASN A 300 -8.11 -16.85 -1.30
C ASN A 300 -7.19 -16.42 -0.14
N PHE A 301 -7.58 -15.38 0.59
CA PHE A 301 -6.82 -14.77 1.69
C PHE A 301 -5.44 -14.24 1.28
N THR A 302 -5.20 -14.02 0.00
CA THR A 302 -3.92 -13.53 -0.52
C THR A 302 -4.14 -12.20 -1.24
N PRO A 303 -3.44 -11.12 -0.83
CA PRO A 303 -3.49 -9.85 -1.53
C PRO A 303 -2.99 -9.96 -2.97
N GLN A 304 -3.64 -9.27 -3.89
CA GLN A 304 -3.12 -9.18 -5.25
C GLN A 304 -1.85 -8.33 -5.29
N VAL A 305 -0.82 -8.85 -5.95
CA VAL A 305 0.46 -8.18 -6.16
C VAL A 305 0.64 -7.84 -7.64
N SER A 306 1.17 -6.65 -7.91
CA SER A 306 1.61 -6.22 -9.23
C SER A 306 3.14 -6.12 -9.25
N ASN A 307 3.77 -6.67 -10.29
CA ASN A 307 5.22 -6.64 -10.45
C ASN A 307 5.72 -5.38 -11.18
N GLU A 308 4.83 -4.56 -11.71
CA GLU A 308 5.14 -3.27 -12.34
C GLU A 308 4.04 -2.27 -12.00
N ARG A 309 4.43 -1.14 -11.42
CA ARG A 309 3.54 0.00 -11.12
C ARG A 309 4.22 1.32 -11.42
N GLU A 310 3.42 2.34 -11.62
CA GLU A 310 3.91 3.70 -11.59
C GLU A 310 3.90 4.25 -10.16
N VAL A 311 5.03 4.77 -9.74
CA VAL A 311 5.20 5.48 -8.47
C VAL A 311 5.46 6.95 -8.83
N GLU A 312 4.52 7.82 -8.51
CA GLU A 312 4.57 9.25 -8.85
C GLU A 312 4.85 9.53 -10.34
N GLY A 313 4.30 8.67 -11.22
CA GLY A 313 4.46 8.77 -12.69
C GLY A 313 5.77 8.20 -13.23
N TYR A 314 6.53 7.47 -12.42
CA TYR A 314 7.73 6.74 -12.85
C TYR A 314 7.49 5.23 -12.74
N PRO A 315 7.75 4.45 -13.80
CA PRO A 315 7.60 3.00 -13.73
C PRO A 315 8.62 2.40 -12.76
N ALA A 316 8.12 1.55 -11.87
CA ALA A 316 8.91 0.78 -10.92
C ALA A 316 8.61 -0.71 -11.08
N ARG A 317 9.64 -1.52 -11.29
CA ARG A 317 9.57 -2.98 -11.41
C ARG A 317 10.00 -3.63 -10.11
N ILE A 318 9.12 -3.59 -9.14
CA ILE A 318 9.22 -4.30 -7.87
C ILE A 318 7.84 -4.82 -7.49
N PRO A 319 7.74 -5.96 -6.81
CA PRO A 319 6.46 -6.45 -6.30
C PRO A 319 5.85 -5.46 -5.30
N MET A 320 4.62 -5.05 -5.57
CA MET A 320 3.82 -4.19 -4.68
C MET A 320 2.41 -4.74 -4.58
N ILE A 321 1.78 -4.64 -3.41
CA ILE A 321 0.34 -4.90 -3.30
C ILE A 321 -0.38 -3.96 -4.26
N ASN A 322 -1.32 -4.51 -5.02
CA ASN A 322 -2.07 -3.75 -6.00
C ASN A 322 -3.14 -2.89 -5.31
N ILE A 323 -2.72 -1.69 -4.87
CA ILE A 323 -3.56 -0.72 -4.18
C ILE A 323 -3.83 0.45 -5.14
N ILE A 324 -5.09 0.82 -5.31
CA ILE A 324 -5.46 2.06 -6.01
C ILE A 324 -5.79 3.12 -4.96
N THR A 325 -5.08 4.23 -5.04
CA THR A 325 -5.30 5.40 -4.18
C THR A 325 -6.08 6.46 -4.94
N ILE A 326 -7.14 6.95 -4.35
CA ILE A 326 -7.90 8.08 -4.87
C ILE A 326 -7.94 9.23 -3.86
N GLY A 327 -7.96 10.47 -4.36
CA GLY A 327 -8.09 11.68 -3.54
C GLY A 327 -9.53 11.86 -3.01
N ALA A 328 -10.02 10.86 -2.29
CA ALA A 328 -11.34 10.86 -1.66
C ALA A 328 -11.17 10.50 -0.18
N GLY A 329 -11.21 11.48 0.71
CA GLY A 329 -11.07 11.32 2.16
C GLY A 329 -11.99 12.26 2.91
N GLY A 330 -12.01 12.16 4.23
CA GLY A 330 -12.83 13.03 5.09
C GLY A 330 -12.57 14.54 4.90
N GLY A 331 -11.35 14.92 4.51
CA GLY A 331 -10.94 16.29 4.22
C GLY A 331 -11.08 16.70 2.74
N SER A 332 -11.64 15.86 1.87
CA SER A 332 -11.82 16.22 0.45
C SER A 332 -12.73 17.43 0.29
N ILE A 333 -12.23 18.47 -0.39
CA ILE A 333 -12.90 19.76 -0.55
C ILE A 333 -14.03 19.62 -1.56
N ALA A 334 -15.20 20.14 -1.18
CA ALA A 334 -16.36 20.27 -2.07
C ALA A 334 -16.44 21.68 -2.66
N GLN A 335 -16.74 21.77 -3.94
CA GLN A 335 -16.88 23.03 -4.66
C GLN A 335 -17.83 22.92 -5.86
N ILE A 336 -18.42 24.03 -6.26
CA ILE A 336 -19.14 24.14 -7.54
C ILE A 336 -18.12 24.59 -8.59
N ASP A 337 -18.01 23.82 -9.67
CA ASP A 337 -17.11 24.17 -10.78
C ASP A 337 -17.70 25.27 -11.69
N GLU A 338 -16.93 25.71 -12.69
CA GLU A 338 -17.32 26.73 -13.63
C GLU A 338 -18.56 26.35 -14.46
N GLY A 339 -18.83 25.05 -14.60
CA GLY A 339 -20.04 24.53 -15.29
C GLY A 339 -21.25 24.37 -14.37
N GLY A 340 -21.15 24.74 -13.09
CA GLY A 340 -22.23 24.61 -12.10
C GLY A 340 -22.36 23.20 -11.48
N ALA A 341 -21.44 22.28 -11.75
CA ALA A 341 -21.46 20.93 -11.20
C ALA A 341 -20.77 20.85 -9.82
N LEU A 342 -21.38 20.09 -8.90
CA LEU A 342 -20.75 19.80 -7.60
C LEU A 342 -19.61 18.80 -7.78
N LYS A 343 -18.40 19.20 -7.36
CA LYS A 343 -17.19 18.38 -7.33
C LYS A 343 -16.70 18.16 -5.90
N VAL A 344 -16.20 16.96 -5.60
CA VAL A 344 -15.59 16.62 -4.33
C VAL A 344 -14.23 16.00 -4.58
N GLY A 345 -13.18 16.61 -4.02
CA GLY A 345 -11.79 16.24 -4.27
C GLY A 345 -11.29 16.65 -5.67
N PRO A 346 -10.10 16.18 -6.11
CA PRO A 346 -9.13 15.40 -5.34
C PRO A 346 -8.37 16.22 -4.29
N LYS A 347 -8.53 17.57 -4.27
CA LYS A 347 -7.90 18.45 -3.30
C LYS A 347 -8.46 18.18 -1.91
N SER A 348 -7.57 18.11 -0.90
CA SER A 348 -7.93 17.96 0.49
C SER A 348 -7.53 19.19 1.30
N ALA A 349 -8.31 19.51 2.33
CA ALA A 349 -7.97 20.54 3.31
C ALA A 349 -6.84 20.07 4.27
N GLY A 350 -6.46 18.80 4.21
CA GLY A 350 -5.42 18.22 5.06
C GLY A 350 -5.76 18.28 6.55
N ALA A 351 -4.71 18.28 7.39
CA ALA A 351 -4.85 18.42 8.83
C ALA A 351 -4.94 19.90 9.27
N VAL A 352 -4.29 20.79 8.50
CA VAL A 352 -4.26 22.23 8.72
C VAL A 352 -4.44 22.92 7.36
N PRO A 353 -5.46 23.77 7.20
CA PRO A 353 -6.44 24.19 8.21
C PRO A 353 -7.48 23.11 8.56
N GLY A 354 -7.65 22.06 7.74
CA GLY A 354 -8.59 20.96 7.95
C GLY A 354 -10.05 21.34 7.67
N PRO A 355 -11.00 20.47 8.06
CA PRO A 355 -12.44 20.72 7.99
C PRO A 355 -12.85 22.02 8.67
N ALA A 356 -13.85 22.71 8.12
CA ALA A 356 -14.37 23.96 8.71
C ALA A 356 -14.84 23.75 10.16
N CYS A 357 -15.54 22.65 10.41
CA CYS A 357 -16.04 22.27 11.73
C CYS A 357 -14.97 22.06 12.80
N TYR A 358 -13.69 21.93 12.44
CA TYR A 358 -12.60 21.80 13.42
C TYR A 358 -12.19 23.14 14.05
N GLY A 359 -12.65 24.28 13.53
CA GLY A 359 -12.36 25.59 14.09
C GLY A 359 -10.89 26.01 13.99
N ARG A 360 -10.11 25.40 13.06
CA ARG A 360 -8.68 25.65 12.86
C ARG A 360 -8.39 26.57 11.67
N GLY A 361 -9.40 27.33 11.22
CA GLY A 361 -9.27 28.27 10.09
C GLY A 361 -9.66 27.68 8.74
N GLY A 362 -10.21 26.47 8.68
CA GLY A 362 -10.82 25.90 7.48
C GLY A 362 -12.05 26.72 7.07
N THR A 363 -12.14 27.07 5.79
CA THR A 363 -13.25 27.89 5.25
C THR A 363 -13.98 27.22 4.09
N GLN A 364 -13.46 26.13 3.55
CA GLN A 364 -14.08 25.36 2.48
C GLN A 364 -14.77 24.13 3.07
N PRO A 365 -15.97 23.77 2.61
CA PRO A 365 -16.65 22.59 3.09
C PRO A 365 -15.95 21.32 2.58
N VAL A 366 -15.86 20.33 3.46
CA VAL A 366 -15.27 19.02 3.15
C VAL A 366 -16.26 17.89 3.47
N VAL A 367 -15.92 16.66 3.14
CA VAL A 367 -16.75 15.46 3.41
C VAL A 367 -17.09 15.34 4.90
N THR A 368 -16.14 15.63 5.81
CA THR A 368 -16.38 15.63 7.26
C THR A 368 -17.44 16.66 7.65
N ASP A 369 -17.41 17.88 7.10
CA ASP A 369 -18.42 18.91 7.38
C ASP A 369 -19.81 18.45 6.94
N ALA A 370 -19.91 17.82 5.75
CA ALA A 370 -21.16 17.26 5.26
C ALA A 370 -21.71 16.16 6.20
N ASN A 371 -20.85 15.23 6.66
CA ASN A 371 -21.26 14.16 7.60
C ASN A 371 -21.72 14.69 8.96
N ILE A 372 -21.12 15.79 9.45
CA ILE A 372 -21.54 16.46 10.68
C ILE A 372 -22.93 17.13 10.46
N VAL A 373 -23.14 17.82 9.36
CA VAL A 373 -24.43 18.45 9.03
C VAL A 373 -25.53 17.40 8.91
N LEU A 374 -25.25 16.26 8.28
CA LEU A 374 -26.20 15.14 8.16
C LEU A 374 -26.47 14.38 9.47
N GLY A 375 -25.76 14.71 10.58
CA GLY A 375 -25.88 14.02 11.86
C GLY A 375 -25.21 12.65 11.91
N LYS A 376 -24.53 12.22 10.83
CA LYS A 376 -23.80 10.94 10.76
C LYS A 376 -22.60 10.92 11.72
N LEU A 377 -21.93 12.06 11.90
CA LEU A 377 -20.90 12.28 12.92
C LEU A 377 -21.47 13.07 14.10
N ASN A 378 -20.85 12.92 15.26
CA ASN A 378 -21.21 13.67 16.48
C ASN A 378 -20.99 15.17 16.25
N GLN A 379 -22.04 15.96 16.47
CA GLN A 379 -22.08 17.39 16.18
C GLN A 379 -21.40 18.27 17.26
N LYS A 380 -20.90 17.66 18.33
CA LYS A 380 -20.24 18.36 19.44
C LYS A 380 -18.80 17.93 19.61
N ARG A 381 -18.53 16.63 19.55
CA ARG A 381 -17.19 16.05 19.83
C ARG A 381 -16.94 14.81 19.02
N ILE A 382 -15.71 14.61 18.55
CA ILE A 382 -15.21 13.43 17.86
C ILE A 382 -13.96 12.89 18.57
N LEU A 383 -13.37 11.81 18.04
CA LEU A 383 -12.20 11.13 18.60
C LEU A 383 -12.39 10.73 20.09
N GLY A 384 -13.49 10.04 20.37
CA GLY A 384 -13.82 9.64 21.75
C GLY A 384 -14.04 10.80 22.70
N GLY A 385 -14.45 11.97 22.19
CA GLY A 385 -14.70 13.18 22.98
C GLY A 385 -13.49 14.10 23.18
N ARG A 386 -12.32 13.75 22.59
CA ARG A 386 -11.06 14.52 22.76
C ARG A 386 -11.01 15.79 21.90
N MET A 387 -11.84 15.89 20.86
CA MET A 387 -11.84 17.02 19.93
C MET A 387 -13.25 17.60 19.81
N GLU A 388 -13.38 18.89 20.09
CA GLU A 388 -14.60 19.66 19.87
C GLU A 388 -14.78 19.96 18.39
N VAL A 389 -16.03 20.00 17.94
CA VAL A 389 -16.42 20.39 16.59
C VAL A 389 -17.50 21.46 16.63
N TYR A 390 -17.49 22.32 15.62
CA TYR A 390 -18.32 23.49 15.54
C TYR A 390 -19.26 23.37 14.33
N LEU A 391 -20.51 22.96 14.56
CA LEU A 391 -21.54 22.76 13.53
C LEU A 391 -21.80 24.04 12.74
N ASP A 392 -21.82 25.21 13.40
CA ASP A 392 -22.09 26.48 12.75
C ASP A 392 -21.04 26.83 11.68
N LEU A 393 -19.76 26.50 11.90
CA LEU A 393 -18.70 26.70 10.91
C LEU A 393 -18.88 25.79 9.69
N ALA A 394 -19.37 24.55 9.88
CA ALA A 394 -19.73 23.67 8.76
C ALA A 394 -20.92 24.25 7.96
N HIS A 395 -21.92 24.80 8.66
CA HIS A 395 -23.06 25.47 8.01
C HIS A 395 -22.61 26.67 7.18
N GLU A 396 -21.81 27.57 7.74
CA GLU A 396 -21.28 28.75 7.04
C GLU A 396 -20.47 28.38 5.79
N ALA A 397 -19.62 27.33 5.90
CA ALA A 397 -18.82 26.85 4.79
C ALA A 397 -19.69 26.29 3.65
N LEU A 398 -20.71 25.47 3.99
CA LEU A 398 -21.67 24.94 3.01
C LEU A 398 -22.50 26.03 2.35
N ASP A 399 -23.04 26.95 3.13
CA ASP A 399 -23.88 28.04 2.61
C ASP A 399 -23.14 28.86 1.59
N ARG A 400 -21.97 29.40 1.97
CA ARG A 400 -21.16 30.28 1.13
C ARG A 400 -20.61 29.61 -0.13
N CYS A 401 -20.11 28.37 0.02
CA CYS A 401 -19.37 27.73 -1.07
C CYS A 401 -20.25 26.91 -2.01
N ILE A 402 -21.38 26.38 -1.52
CA ILE A 402 -22.25 25.48 -2.28
C ILE A 402 -23.66 26.04 -2.43
N CYS A 403 -24.38 26.34 -1.32
CA CYS A 403 -25.81 26.66 -1.35
C CYS A 403 -26.07 27.97 -2.13
N GLU A 404 -25.33 29.04 -1.86
CA GLU A 404 -25.47 30.33 -2.56
C GLU A 404 -25.21 30.23 -4.06
N LYS A 405 -24.37 29.29 -4.50
CA LYS A 405 -24.00 29.10 -5.90
C LYS A 405 -24.93 28.15 -6.67
N SER A 406 -25.52 27.17 -5.96
CA SER A 406 -26.31 26.11 -6.58
C SER A 406 -27.82 26.20 -6.32
N GLY A 407 -28.23 27.03 -5.34
CA GLY A 407 -29.63 27.10 -4.89
C GLY A 407 -30.09 25.89 -4.06
N LEU A 408 -29.21 24.97 -3.70
CA LEU A 408 -29.52 23.79 -2.87
C LEU A 408 -29.68 24.20 -1.41
N SER A 409 -30.56 23.51 -0.69
CA SER A 409 -30.58 23.58 0.79
C SER A 409 -29.33 22.92 1.38
N ARG A 410 -28.98 23.26 2.64
CA ARG A 410 -27.83 22.64 3.34
C ARG A 410 -27.89 21.11 3.34
N ALA A 411 -29.06 20.55 3.61
CA ALA A 411 -29.26 19.11 3.61
C ALA A 411 -29.01 18.49 2.22
N GLN A 412 -29.53 19.12 1.16
CA GLN A 412 -29.29 18.69 -0.22
C GLN A 412 -27.81 18.84 -0.61
N ALA A 413 -27.18 19.95 -0.24
CA ALA A 413 -25.75 20.18 -0.50
C ALA A 413 -24.87 19.12 0.22
N ALA A 414 -25.11 18.87 1.50
CA ALA A 414 -24.38 17.87 2.27
C ALA A 414 -24.60 16.44 1.72
N ASN A 415 -25.84 16.06 1.40
CA ASN A 415 -26.14 14.77 0.76
C ASN A 415 -25.50 14.65 -0.62
N GLY A 416 -25.50 15.72 -1.40
CA GLY A 416 -24.80 15.79 -2.70
C GLY A 416 -23.31 15.53 -2.58
N ILE A 417 -22.65 16.11 -1.57
CA ILE A 417 -21.22 15.89 -1.30
C ILE A 417 -20.96 14.41 -1.02
N ILE A 418 -21.80 13.77 -0.16
CA ILE A 418 -21.64 12.35 0.16
C ILE A 418 -21.89 11.48 -1.07
N THR A 419 -22.92 11.79 -1.86
CA THR A 419 -23.20 11.04 -3.10
C THR A 419 -22.02 11.10 -4.07
N VAL A 420 -21.44 12.28 -4.30
CA VAL A 420 -20.29 12.43 -5.21
C VAL A 420 -19.06 11.69 -4.71
N VAL A 421 -18.73 11.77 -3.41
CA VAL A 421 -17.56 11.06 -2.88
C VAL A 421 -17.78 9.57 -2.91
N ASN A 422 -18.97 9.05 -2.58
CA ASN A 422 -19.30 7.62 -2.67
C ASN A 422 -19.18 7.11 -4.12
N SER A 423 -19.68 7.86 -5.10
CA SER A 423 -19.56 7.50 -6.52
C SER A 423 -18.10 7.50 -7.01
N ASN A 424 -17.23 8.37 -6.46
CA ASN A 424 -15.79 8.31 -6.73
C ASN A 424 -15.18 7.01 -6.18
N MET A 425 -15.55 6.61 -4.97
CA MET A 425 -15.09 5.37 -4.34
C MET A 425 -15.60 4.12 -5.08
N VAL A 426 -16.87 4.11 -5.49
CA VAL A 426 -17.45 3.03 -6.32
C VAL A 426 -16.68 2.85 -7.64
N ARG A 427 -16.31 3.95 -8.31
CA ARG A 427 -15.47 3.87 -9.53
C ARG A 427 -14.11 3.26 -9.25
N ALA A 428 -13.48 3.65 -8.15
CA ALA A 428 -12.18 3.10 -7.78
C ALA A 428 -12.27 1.59 -7.44
N VAL A 429 -13.34 1.16 -6.75
CA VAL A 429 -13.58 -0.28 -6.52
C VAL A 429 -13.75 -1.02 -7.85
N ARG A 430 -14.52 -0.47 -8.79
CA ARG A 430 -14.70 -1.09 -10.13
C ARG A 430 -13.39 -1.21 -10.89
N SER A 431 -12.46 -0.27 -10.75
CA SER A 431 -11.18 -0.32 -11.46
C SER A 431 -10.23 -1.39 -10.92
N VAL A 432 -10.31 -1.78 -9.65
CA VAL A 432 -9.55 -2.91 -9.11
C VAL A 432 -10.20 -4.26 -9.36
N SER A 433 -11.49 -4.30 -9.66
CA SER A 433 -12.30 -5.50 -9.72
C SER A 433 -12.94 -5.73 -11.09
N VAL A 434 -14.01 -5.04 -11.43
CA VAL A 434 -14.81 -5.27 -12.66
C VAL A 434 -13.96 -5.10 -13.92
N GLU A 435 -13.09 -4.09 -13.99
CA GLU A 435 -12.19 -3.87 -15.13
C GLU A 435 -11.15 -5.00 -15.30
N LYS A 436 -10.95 -5.81 -14.25
CA LYS A 436 -10.09 -6.99 -14.27
C LYS A 436 -10.86 -8.31 -14.37
N GLY A 437 -12.17 -8.26 -14.64
CA GLY A 437 -13.02 -9.41 -14.84
C GLY A 437 -13.55 -10.07 -13.57
N TYR A 438 -13.49 -9.39 -12.41
CA TYR A 438 -14.07 -9.89 -11.15
C TYR A 438 -15.53 -9.45 -10.99
N ASP A 439 -16.37 -10.32 -10.46
CA ASP A 439 -17.71 -9.95 -10.00
C ASP A 439 -17.66 -9.49 -8.56
N VAL A 440 -17.84 -8.18 -8.35
CA VAL A 440 -17.78 -7.55 -7.02
C VAL A 440 -18.79 -8.14 -6.03
N ARG A 441 -19.89 -8.73 -6.50
CA ARG A 441 -20.96 -9.32 -5.67
C ARG A 441 -20.52 -10.58 -4.93
N GLU A 442 -19.41 -11.19 -5.35
CA GLU A 442 -18.80 -12.34 -4.69
C GLU A 442 -17.87 -11.94 -3.53
N PHE A 443 -17.63 -10.65 -3.34
CA PHE A 443 -16.69 -10.12 -2.36
C PHE A 443 -17.40 -9.51 -1.15
N SER A 444 -16.75 -9.57 0.00
CA SER A 444 -17.09 -8.74 1.16
C SER A 444 -16.30 -7.43 1.09
N LEU A 445 -16.91 -6.31 1.51
CA LEU A 445 -16.23 -5.02 1.64
C LEU A 445 -15.67 -4.88 3.05
N MET A 446 -14.35 -4.93 3.24
CA MET A 446 -13.74 -4.68 4.55
C MET A 446 -13.32 -3.23 4.64
N ALA A 447 -14.02 -2.46 5.49
CA ALA A 447 -13.79 -1.03 5.64
C ALA A 447 -13.02 -0.71 6.93
N PHE A 448 -11.99 0.12 6.76
CA PHE A 448 -11.15 0.60 7.84
C PHE A 448 -10.64 2.02 7.56
N GLY A 449 -9.68 2.52 8.38
CA GLY A 449 -9.36 3.92 8.41
C GLY A 449 -10.40 4.74 9.20
N GLY A 450 -10.08 5.98 9.50
CA GLY A 450 -10.93 6.84 10.33
C GLY A 450 -12.28 7.21 9.71
N ALA A 451 -12.40 7.18 8.38
CA ALA A 451 -13.60 7.55 7.65
C ALA A 451 -14.25 6.39 6.87
N GLY A 452 -13.54 5.27 6.64
CA GLY A 452 -14.04 4.15 5.85
C GLY A 452 -15.40 3.59 6.32
N PRO A 453 -15.55 3.25 7.61
CA PRO A 453 -16.81 2.72 8.13
C PRO A 453 -18.03 3.63 7.97
N LEU A 454 -17.81 4.94 7.85
CA LEU A 454 -18.86 5.94 7.65
C LEU A 454 -19.59 5.78 6.32
N HIS A 455 -18.87 5.31 5.29
CA HIS A 455 -19.34 5.23 3.91
C HIS A 455 -19.60 3.78 3.45
N ALA A 456 -19.10 2.79 4.20
CA ALA A 456 -18.99 1.41 3.77
C ALA A 456 -20.31 0.77 3.30
N CYS A 457 -21.39 0.89 4.08
CA CYS A 457 -22.68 0.29 3.73
C CYS A 457 -23.31 0.93 2.47
N GLU A 458 -23.17 2.24 2.30
CA GLU A 458 -23.69 2.96 1.12
C GLU A 458 -22.91 2.57 -0.14
N VAL A 459 -21.56 2.50 -0.05
CA VAL A 459 -20.69 2.06 -1.14
C VAL A 459 -20.95 0.60 -1.51
N ALA A 460 -21.09 -0.29 -0.52
CA ALA A 460 -21.39 -1.71 -0.73
C ALA A 460 -22.75 -1.88 -1.44
N LYS A 461 -23.77 -1.15 -1.02
CA LYS A 461 -25.11 -1.18 -1.63
C LYS A 461 -25.07 -0.78 -3.12
N GLU A 462 -24.34 0.29 -3.45
CA GLU A 462 -24.20 0.78 -4.85
C GLU A 462 -23.45 -0.23 -5.74
N LEU A 463 -22.53 -1.00 -5.16
CA LEU A 463 -21.79 -2.06 -5.84
C LEU A 463 -22.55 -3.39 -5.92
N GLY A 464 -23.62 -3.55 -5.15
CA GLY A 464 -24.34 -4.82 -5.00
C GLY A 464 -23.61 -5.83 -4.10
N ILE A 465 -22.67 -5.39 -3.29
CA ILE A 465 -21.97 -6.19 -2.27
C ILE A 465 -22.93 -6.39 -1.09
N ARG A 466 -23.07 -7.63 -0.63
CA ARG A 466 -24.05 -7.99 0.41
C ARG A 466 -23.49 -8.03 1.82
N GLN A 467 -22.17 -8.02 1.98
CA GLN A 467 -21.51 -8.08 3.28
C GLN A 467 -20.45 -6.98 3.43
N VAL A 468 -20.51 -6.28 4.55
CA VAL A 468 -19.46 -5.35 5.00
C VAL A 468 -18.82 -5.91 6.28
N ILE A 469 -17.50 -5.83 6.39
CA ILE A 469 -16.74 -6.25 7.57
C ILE A 469 -16.04 -5.02 8.16
N ILE A 470 -16.25 -4.79 9.46
CA ILE A 470 -15.56 -3.74 10.21
C ILE A 470 -14.73 -4.37 11.31
N PRO A 471 -13.40 -4.27 11.27
CA PRO A 471 -12.50 -4.76 12.31
C PRO A 471 -12.77 -4.10 13.68
N PRO A 472 -12.27 -4.66 14.79
CA PRO A 472 -12.42 -4.06 16.13
C PRO A 472 -11.82 -2.67 16.25
N HIS A 473 -10.67 -2.43 15.62
CA HIS A 473 -9.92 -1.16 15.64
C HIS A 473 -9.59 -0.69 14.22
N PRO A 474 -10.58 -0.24 13.45
CA PRO A 474 -10.38 0.06 12.03
C PRO A 474 -9.46 1.25 11.80
N GLY A 475 -9.42 2.24 12.69
CA GLY A 475 -8.56 3.42 12.56
C GLY A 475 -7.07 3.17 12.85
N THR A 476 -6.70 1.97 13.34
CA THR A 476 -5.31 1.57 13.62
C THR A 476 -4.94 0.24 12.95
N LEU A 477 -5.70 -0.17 11.94
CA LEU A 477 -5.52 -1.48 11.30
C LEU A 477 -4.15 -1.62 10.62
N CYS A 478 -3.61 -0.55 10.03
CA CYS A 478 -2.29 -0.57 9.40
C CYS A 478 -1.18 -0.90 10.41
N SER A 479 -1.23 -0.34 11.63
CA SER A 479 -0.24 -0.67 12.66
C SER A 479 -0.37 -2.12 13.16
N LEU A 480 -1.57 -2.70 13.16
CA LEU A 480 -1.77 -4.13 13.44
C LEU A 480 -1.14 -5.01 12.35
N GLY A 481 -1.28 -4.62 11.08
CA GLY A 481 -0.69 -5.35 9.96
C GLY A 481 0.83 -5.52 10.08
N LEU A 482 1.52 -4.59 10.73
CA LEU A 482 2.95 -4.68 10.99
C LEU A 482 3.32 -5.80 11.97
N LEU A 483 2.41 -6.18 12.85
CA LEU A 483 2.59 -7.32 13.78
C LEU A 483 2.29 -8.68 13.10
N LEU A 484 1.66 -8.65 11.93
CA LEU A 484 1.18 -9.83 11.20
C LEU A 484 2.02 -10.13 9.95
N ALA A 485 2.89 -9.20 9.56
CA ALA A 485 3.70 -9.28 8.36
C ALA A 485 4.90 -10.21 8.54
N ASP A 486 5.15 -11.08 7.56
CA ASP A 486 6.33 -11.92 7.50
C ASP A 486 7.51 -11.18 6.84
N THR A 487 8.74 -11.62 7.10
CA THR A 487 9.90 -11.19 6.33
C THR A 487 9.84 -11.81 4.94
N LYS A 488 10.04 -11.03 3.87
CA LYS A 488 9.96 -11.54 2.50
C LYS A 488 11.01 -10.92 1.60
N PHE A 489 11.71 -11.77 0.85
CA PHE A 489 12.67 -11.40 -0.18
C PHE A 489 12.17 -11.85 -1.54
N ASP A 490 11.72 -10.88 -2.35
CA ASP A 490 11.30 -11.13 -3.71
C ASP A 490 12.50 -11.06 -4.66
N MET A 491 12.60 -12.06 -5.52
CA MET A 491 13.63 -12.22 -6.54
C MET A 491 12.97 -12.44 -7.89
N SER A 492 13.58 -11.93 -8.95
CA SER A 492 13.14 -12.15 -10.32
C SER A 492 14.32 -12.36 -11.25
N ARG A 493 14.13 -13.11 -12.32
CA ARG A 493 15.11 -13.28 -13.40
C ARG A 493 14.39 -13.44 -14.72
N THR A 494 14.93 -12.81 -15.76
CA THR A 494 14.43 -12.98 -17.12
C THR A 494 15.25 -14.02 -17.89
N LEU A 495 14.57 -15.06 -18.35
CA LEU A 495 15.09 -16.04 -19.31
C LEU A 495 13.94 -16.48 -20.21
N ILE A 496 13.90 -15.96 -21.46
CA ILE A 496 12.78 -16.20 -22.36
C ILE A 496 12.95 -17.54 -23.05
N LEU A 497 12.12 -18.50 -22.71
CA LEU A 497 12.09 -19.85 -23.28
C LEU A 497 10.66 -20.25 -23.62
N GLU A 498 10.49 -21.15 -24.60
CA GLU A 498 9.18 -21.77 -24.84
C GLU A 498 8.82 -22.73 -23.70
N GLY A 499 7.54 -22.80 -23.33
CA GLY A 499 6.97 -23.73 -22.35
C GLY A 499 6.97 -25.16 -22.86
N LYS A 500 8.13 -25.76 -23.07
CA LYS A 500 8.35 -27.12 -23.58
C LYS A 500 9.12 -27.97 -22.58
N VAL A 501 8.85 -29.28 -22.60
CA VAL A 501 9.48 -30.27 -21.72
C VAL A 501 11.02 -30.24 -21.82
N GLU A 502 11.55 -29.98 -23.01
CA GLU A 502 13.01 -29.89 -23.25
C GLU A 502 13.68 -28.74 -22.46
N ASN A 503 12.92 -27.74 -22.06
CA ASN A 503 13.40 -26.59 -21.30
C ASN A 503 13.26 -26.77 -19.77
N LEU A 504 12.63 -27.84 -19.28
CA LEU A 504 12.46 -28.10 -17.86
C LEU A 504 13.77 -28.01 -17.03
N PRO A 505 14.90 -28.58 -17.50
CA PRO A 505 16.15 -28.47 -16.76
C PRO A 505 16.58 -27.01 -16.53
N LYS A 506 16.40 -26.15 -17.53
CA LYS A 506 16.74 -24.72 -17.44
C LYS A 506 15.77 -23.98 -16.51
N PHE A 507 14.49 -24.34 -16.50
CA PHE A 507 13.51 -23.78 -15.57
C PHE A 507 13.90 -24.10 -14.13
N ASN A 508 14.22 -25.37 -13.86
CA ASN A 508 14.60 -25.85 -12.54
C ASN A 508 15.92 -25.23 -12.05
N GLU A 509 16.89 -25.02 -12.95
CA GLU A 509 18.12 -24.31 -12.63
C GLU A 509 17.85 -22.88 -12.13
N GLN A 510 16.94 -22.13 -12.78
CA GLN A 510 16.59 -20.78 -12.35
C GLN A 510 16.01 -20.78 -10.92
N PHE A 511 15.10 -21.71 -10.62
CA PHE A 511 14.50 -21.80 -9.28
C PHE A 511 15.49 -22.29 -8.23
N ALA A 512 16.38 -23.23 -8.55
CA ALA A 512 17.43 -23.69 -7.63
C ALA A 512 18.36 -22.55 -7.20
N ASP A 513 18.78 -21.71 -8.16
CA ASP A 513 19.60 -20.53 -7.89
C ASP A 513 18.87 -19.51 -7.00
N MET A 514 17.56 -19.29 -7.23
CA MET A 514 16.77 -18.38 -6.43
C MET A 514 16.54 -18.91 -5.01
N ILE A 515 16.35 -20.24 -4.84
CA ILE A 515 16.27 -20.87 -3.52
C ILE A 515 17.56 -20.63 -2.75
N HIS A 516 18.72 -20.80 -3.41
CA HIS A 516 20.00 -20.56 -2.77
C HIS A 516 20.13 -19.11 -2.31
N GLN A 517 19.88 -18.13 -3.19
CA GLN A 517 19.94 -16.70 -2.87
C GLN A 517 18.94 -16.30 -1.77
N GLY A 518 17.71 -16.78 -1.86
CA GLY A 518 16.69 -16.53 -0.84
C GLY A 518 17.04 -17.14 0.51
N SER A 519 17.64 -18.33 0.50
CA SER A 519 18.12 -18.99 1.75
C SER A 519 19.22 -18.17 2.41
N GLU A 520 20.19 -17.67 1.65
CA GLU A 520 21.24 -16.78 2.16
C GLU A 520 20.68 -15.47 2.72
N ALA A 521 19.64 -14.90 2.06
CA ALA A 521 18.97 -13.70 2.57
C ALA A 521 18.30 -13.99 3.93
N LEU A 522 17.57 -15.09 4.04
CA LEU A 522 16.93 -15.51 5.29
C LEU A 522 17.95 -15.91 6.38
N ASP A 523 19.12 -16.45 6.01
CA ASP A 523 20.22 -16.70 6.95
C ASP A 523 20.74 -15.39 7.56
N ARG A 524 20.88 -14.33 6.75
CA ARG A 524 21.30 -13.01 7.22
C ARG A 524 20.31 -12.38 8.20
N GLU A 525 19.02 -12.69 8.04
CA GLU A 525 17.95 -12.25 8.96
C GLU A 525 17.78 -13.16 10.18
N GLY A 526 18.59 -14.22 10.30
CA GLY A 526 18.53 -15.16 11.44
C GLY A 526 17.30 -16.07 11.43
N VAL A 527 16.60 -16.22 10.31
CA VAL A 527 15.43 -17.10 10.19
C VAL A 527 15.87 -18.55 10.15
N THR A 528 15.35 -19.39 11.05
CA THR A 528 15.66 -20.83 11.08
C THR A 528 15.03 -21.57 9.90
N LYS A 529 15.56 -22.74 9.53
CA LYS A 529 15.11 -23.49 8.35
C LYS A 529 13.63 -23.92 8.44
N GLU A 530 13.15 -24.21 9.64
CA GLU A 530 11.79 -24.67 9.92
C GLU A 530 10.75 -23.56 9.73
N ARG A 531 11.21 -22.29 9.75
CA ARG A 531 10.38 -21.10 9.57
C ARG A 531 10.49 -20.49 8.16
N ARG A 532 11.05 -21.22 7.19
CA ARG A 532 11.20 -20.77 5.81
C ARG A 532 10.15 -21.37 4.90
N CYS A 533 9.62 -20.54 4.05
CA CYS A 533 8.72 -20.93 2.97
C CYS A 533 9.17 -20.25 1.67
N PHE A 534 8.93 -20.92 0.56
CA PHE A 534 9.19 -20.36 -0.77
C PHE A 534 7.90 -20.38 -1.59
N GLU A 535 7.68 -19.31 -2.36
CA GLU A 535 6.59 -19.22 -3.34
C GLU A 535 7.21 -18.97 -4.71
N PHE A 536 6.73 -19.66 -5.74
CA PHE A 536 7.21 -19.49 -7.12
C PHE A 536 6.10 -19.06 -8.05
N ALA A 537 6.47 -18.23 -9.03
CA ALA A 537 5.61 -17.87 -10.15
C ALA A 537 6.44 -17.70 -11.43
N VAL A 538 5.78 -17.79 -12.56
CA VAL A 538 6.37 -17.54 -13.89
C VAL A 538 5.51 -16.54 -14.63
N ASP A 539 6.14 -15.47 -15.13
CA ASP A 539 5.47 -14.55 -16.06
C ASP A 539 5.42 -15.20 -17.43
N MET A 540 4.22 -15.41 -17.95
CA MET A 540 3.94 -16.12 -19.18
C MET A 540 3.21 -15.25 -20.19
N ARG A 541 3.45 -15.49 -21.48
CA ARG A 541 2.74 -14.83 -22.58
C ARG A 541 2.63 -15.74 -23.80
N TYR A 542 1.71 -15.44 -24.69
CA TYR A 542 1.79 -16.01 -26.04
C TYR A 542 2.98 -15.40 -26.80
N GLN A 543 3.59 -16.20 -27.62
CA GLN A 543 4.69 -15.74 -28.50
C GLN A 543 4.24 -14.51 -29.31
N ARG A 544 5.07 -13.46 -29.35
CA ARG A 544 4.82 -12.15 -29.98
C ARG A 544 3.84 -11.22 -29.26
N GLN A 545 3.34 -11.57 -28.08
CA GLN A 545 2.66 -10.61 -27.21
C GLN A 545 3.68 -9.83 -26.35
N ASN A 546 3.27 -8.66 -25.88
CA ASN A 546 4.12 -7.77 -25.05
C ASN A 546 3.70 -7.70 -23.58
N PHE A 547 2.60 -8.35 -23.22
CA PHE A 547 2.11 -8.34 -21.83
C PHE A 547 2.18 -9.74 -21.27
N GLU A 548 2.72 -9.85 -20.08
CA GLU A 548 2.88 -11.09 -19.35
C GLU A 548 1.78 -11.23 -18.28
N ILE A 549 1.39 -12.47 -18.01
CA ILE A 549 0.54 -12.86 -16.87
C ILE A 549 1.38 -13.71 -15.94
N SER A 550 1.40 -13.38 -14.66
CA SER A 550 2.13 -14.15 -13.65
C SER A 550 1.28 -15.33 -13.18
N ILE A 551 1.82 -16.53 -13.33
CA ILE A 551 1.15 -17.78 -12.98
C ILE A 551 1.93 -18.45 -11.86
N PRO A 552 1.30 -18.74 -10.70
CA PRO A 552 1.92 -19.52 -9.63
C PRO A 552 2.31 -20.91 -10.12
N VAL A 553 3.46 -21.39 -9.67
CA VAL A 553 3.94 -22.74 -9.96
C VAL A 553 4.36 -23.44 -8.65
N PRO A 554 4.38 -24.79 -8.61
CA PRO A 554 4.78 -25.52 -7.41
C PRO A 554 6.20 -25.17 -6.96
N THR A 555 6.41 -25.21 -5.66
CA THR A 555 7.75 -25.07 -5.06
C THR A 555 8.54 -26.36 -5.22
N GLY A 556 9.78 -26.25 -5.66
CA GLY A 556 10.66 -27.39 -5.91
C GLY A 556 10.91 -27.62 -7.40
N GLU A 557 11.30 -28.84 -7.74
CA GLU A 557 11.60 -29.21 -9.13
C GLU A 557 10.31 -29.37 -9.94
N MET A 558 10.17 -28.56 -10.97
CA MET A 558 9.00 -28.56 -11.88
C MET A 558 9.04 -29.83 -12.73
N THR A 559 7.94 -30.59 -12.74
CA THR A 559 7.74 -31.78 -13.56
C THR A 559 7.02 -31.43 -14.87
N GLU A 560 6.95 -32.41 -15.80
CA GLU A 560 6.16 -32.24 -17.02
C GLU A 560 4.67 -31.98 -16.72
N GLN A 561 4.14 -32.60 -15.67
CA GLN A 561 2.74 -32.38 -15.26
C GLN A 561 2.53 -30.95 -14.74
N ASP A 562 3.47 -30.41 -13.98
CA ASP A 562 3.42 -29.03 -13.48
C ASP A 562 3.51 -28.03 -14.62
N LEU A 563 4.38 -28.30 -15.61
CA LEU A 563 4.49 -27.47 -16.81
C LEU A 563 3.15 -27.42 -17.58
N ARG A 564 2.51 -28.57 -17.80
CA ARG A 564 1.21 -28.64 -18.47
C ARG A 564 0.13 -27.90 -17.70
N ARG A 565 0.14 -28.03 -16.35
CA ARG A 565 -0.79 -27.32 -15.49
C ARG A 565 -0.57 -25.81 -15.56
N ALA A 566 0.67 -25.33 -15.47
CA ALA A 566 0.98 -23.90 -15.56
C ALA A 566 0.50 -23.30 -16.90
N ILE A 567 0.66 -24.04 -18.02
CA ILE A 567 0.15 -23.59 -19.33
C ILE A 567 -1.39 -23.55 -19.35
N ALA A 568 -2.08 -24.52 -18.75
CA ALA A 568 -3.54 -24.53 -18.67
C ALA A 568 -4.05 -23.37 -17.79
N ASP A 569 -3.42 -23.13 -16.66
CA ASP A 569 -3.73 -22.01 -15.74
C ASP A 569 -3.50 -20.66 -16.45
N PHE A 570 -2.44 -20.54 -17.25
CA PHE A 570 -2.20 -19.36 -18.10
C PHE A 570 -3.33 -19.13 -19.10
N HIS A 571 -3.80 -20.15 -19.80
CA HIS A 571 -4.92 -20.01 -20.75
C HIS A 571 -6.20 -19.57 -20.04
N ALA A 572 -6.50 -20.12 -18.86
CA ALA A 572 -7.66 -19.76 -18.05
C ALA A 572 -7.58 -18.30 -17.60
N GLU A 573 -6.43 -17.89 -17.08
CA GLU A 573 -6.19 -16.52 -16.61
C GLU A 573 -6.21 -15.50 -17.75
N HIS A 574 -5.64 -15.86 -18.93
CA HIS A 574 -5.69 -15.02 -20.12
C HIS A 574 -7.14 -14.82 -20.60
N LYS A 575 -7.94 -15.88 -20.55
CA LYS A 575 -9.38 -15.79 -20.90
C LYS A 575 -10.14 -14.93 -19.91
N ARG A 576 -9.83 -15.02 -18.61
CA ARG A 576 -10.43 -14.19 -17.58
C ARG A 576 -10.09 -12.72 -17.78
N SER A 577 -8.80 -12.41 -18.01
CA SER A 577 -8.30 -11.05 -18.10
C SER A 577 -8.65 -10.34 -19.42
N TYR A 578 -8.66 -11.08 -20.54
CA TYR A 578 -8.81 -10.51 -21.89
C TYR A 578 -10.05 -10.98 -22.65
N GLY A 579 -10.85 -11.89 -22.08
CA GLY A 579 -12.06 -12.43 -22.70
C GLY A 579 -11.82 -13.54 -23.72
N TYR A 580 -10.57 -13.90 -24.05
CA TYR A 580 -10.22 -14.97 -25.00
C TYR A 580 -8.93 -15.69 -24.59
N CYS A 581 -8.73 -16.90 -25.13
CA CYS A 581 -7.46 -17.63 -25.09
C CYS A 581 -7.20 -18.31 -26.43
N ASN A 582 -5.95 -18.70 -26.69
CA ASN A 582 -5.54 -19.46 -27.86
C ASN A 582 -4.64 -20.63 -27.45
N GLU A 583 -5.26 -21.79 -27.19
CA GLU A 583 -4.57 -22.99 -26.73
C GLU A 583 -3.59 -23.59 -27.75
N GLN A 584 -3.67 -23.19 -29.03
CA GLN A 584 -2.74 -23.62 -30.08
C GLN A 584 -1.52 -22.72 -30.22
N ALA A 585 -1.54 -21.51 -29.63
CA ALA A 585 -0.42 -20.58 -29.72
C ALA A 585 0.74 -21.01 -28.79
N PRO A 586 2.00 -20.91 -29.26
CA PRO A 586 3.14 -21.18 -28.41
C PRO A 586 3.16 -20.23 -27.19
N VAL A 587 3.34 -20.80 -26.01
CA VAL A 587 3.47 -20.06 -24.76
C VAL A 587 4.95 -19.88 -24.42
N GLN A 588 5.36 -18.67 -24.06
CA GLN A 588 6.70 -18.35 -23.59
C GLN A 588 6.69 -18.13 -22.08
N PHE A 589 7.66 -18.70 -21.40
CA PHE A 589 8.07 -18.36 -20.04
C PHE A 589 9.08 -17.23 -20.17
N VAL A 590 8.84 -16.12 -19.50
CA VAL A 590 9.59 -14.87 -19.71
C VAL A 590 10.42 -14.52 -18.51
N SER A 591 9.80 -14.40 -17.33
CA SER A 591 10.48 -14.12 -16.06
C SER A 591 10.08 -15.13 -15.01
N TYR A 592 11.08 -15.57 -14.26
CA TYR A 592 10.95 -16.49 -13.12
C TYR A 592 10.94 -15.65 -11.86
N ARG A 593 10.01 -15.93 -10.98
CA ARG A 593 9.85 -15.20 -9.71
C ARG A 593 9.90 -16.18 -8.56
N ALA A 594 10.62 -15.79 -7.53
CA ALA A 594 10.68 -16.53 -6.27
C ALA A 594 10.57 -15.54 -5.12
N SER A 595 9.78 -15.91 -4.10
CA SER A 595 9.70 -15.21 -2.84
C SER A 595 10.21 -16.12 -1.74
N ALA A 596 11.28 -15.71 -1.05
CA ALA A 596 11.77 -16.38 0.15
C ALA A 596 11.13 -15.72 1.38
N ILE A 597 10.38 -16.49 2.15
CA ILE A 597 9.56 -16.01 3.27
C ILE A 597 10.09 -16.56 4.57
N GLY A 598 10.37 -15.66 5.52
CA GLY A 598 10.68 -15.98 6.90
C GLY A 598 9.46 -15.75 7.79
N ILE A 599 8.88 -16.83 8.28
CA ILE A 599 7.67 -16.78 9.12
C ILE A 599 8.04 -16.28 10.51
N ILE A 600 7.43 -15.18 10.95
CA ILE A 600 7.58 -14.64 12.30
C ILE A 600 6.48 -15.15 13.22
N ASP A 601 6.71 -15.08 14.54
CA ASP A 601 5.67 -15.35 15.52
C ASP A 601 4.61 -14.23 15.44
N LYS A 602 3.34 -14.64 15.26
CA LYS A 602 2.23 -13.72 15.10
C LYS A 602 1.40 -13.63 16.38
N PRO A 603 0.79 -12.47 16.67
CA PRO A 603 -0.20 -12.36 17.73
C PRO A 603 -1.32 -13.40 17.57
N GLU A 604 -1.55 -14.21 18.59
CA GLU A 604 -2.70 -15.09 18.66
C GLU A 604 -3.85 -14.35 19.31
N MET A 605 -4.90 -14.06 18.55
CA MET A 605 -6.13 -13.44 19.06
C MET A 605 -7.06 -14.52 19.56
N THR A 606 -7.51 -14.38 20.80
CA THR A 606 -8.43 -15.35 21.43
C THR A 606 -9.86 -15.09 20.98
N GLU A 607 -10.51 -16.11 20.45
CA GLU A 607 -11.93 -16.09 20.16
C GLU A 607 -12.74 -16.15 21.43
N GLN A 608 -13.64 -15.18 21.62
CA GLN A 608 -14.56 -15.12 22.75
C GLN A 608 -15.82 -15.97 22.48
N PRO A 609 -16.42 -16.57 23.50
CA PRO A 609 -17.65 -17.31 23.33
C PRO A 609 -18.79 -16.43 22.83
N LEU A 610 -19.56 -16.93 21.88
CA LEU A 610 -20.76 -16.25 21.40
C LEU A 610 -21.86 -16.29 22.43
N CYS A 611 -22.49 -15.16 22.72
CA CYS A 611 -23.62 -15.01 23.66
C CYS A 611 -24.87 -14.49 22.92
N PRO A 612 -25.55 -15.32 22.11
CA PRO A 612 -26.69 -14.86 21.30
C PRO A 612 -27.89 -14.39 22.17
N ALA A 613 -27.97 -14.85 23.41
CA ALA A 613 -29.00 -14.44 24.39
C ALA A 613 -28.62 -13.16 25.16
N ALA A 614 -27.50 -12.52 24.83
CA ALA A 614 -27.12 -11.25 25.45
C ALA A 614 -28.20 -10.18 25.16
N PRO A 615 -28.55 -9.33 26.16
CA PRO A 615 -29.52 -8.27 25.95
C PRO A 615 -29.03 -7.31 24.84
N ALA A 616 -29.99 -6.73 24.11
CA ALA A 616 -29.64 -5.71 23.10
C ALA A 616 -28.87 -4.56 23.76
N PRO A 617 -27.84 -4.01 23.07
CA PRO A 617 -27.07 -2.91 23.63
C PRO A 617 -27.96 -1.69 23.86
N VAL A 618 -27.70 -0.95 24.94
CA VAL A 618 -28.44 0.27 25.25
C VAL A 618 -27.85 1.42 24.43
N PRO A 619 -28.67 2.18 23.68
CA PRO A 619 -28.20 3.36 22.97
C PRO A 619 -27.62 4.41 23.92
N LEU A 620 -26.51 5.02 23.55
CA LEU A 620 -25.93 6.17 24.27
C LEU A 620 -26.84 7.40 24.17
N GLU A 621 -27.38 7.64 22.97
CA GLU A 621 -28.29 8.72 22.62
C GLU A 621 -29.12 8.36 21.39
N THR A 622 -30.12 9.19 21.09
CA THR A 622 -30.81 9.19 19.80
C THR A 622 -30.45 10.49 19.07
N ARG A 623 -29.98 10.36 17.83
CA ARG A 623 -29.55 11.50 17.00
C ARG A 623 -30.43 11.63 15.78
N SER A 624 -30.69 12.87 15.36
CA SER A 624 -31.39 13.16 14.12
C SER A 624 -30.42 13.03 12.94
N VAL A 625 -30.64 12.04 12.07
CA VAL A 625 -29.73 11.68 10.96
C VAL A 625 -30.45 11.70 9.64
N LEU A 626 -29.82 12.27 8.60
CA LEU A 626 -30.30 12.19 7.23
C LEU A 626 -29.45 11.17 6.45
N PHE A 627 -30.07 10.09 6.02
CA PHE A 627 -29.43 9.05 5.22
C PHE A 627 -29.44 9.40 3.73
N GLN A 628 -28.59 8.74 2.96
CA GLN A 628 -28.49 8.96 1.52
C GLN A 628 -29.79 8.56 0.82
N GLY A 629 -30.31 9.48 -0.04
CA GLY A 629 -31.58 9.27 -0.76
C GLY A 629 -32.83 9.62 0.04
N GLU A 630 -32.74 9.98 1.33
CA GLU A 630 -33.85 10.47 2.15
C GLU A 630 -33.96 12.00 2.05
N SER A 631 -35.17 12.51 2.28
CA SER A 631 -35.46 13.96 2.28
C SER A 631 -35.63 14.54 3.69
N GLU A 632 -35.83 13.69 4.68
CA GLU A 632 -36.13 14.07 6.07
C GLU A 632 -35.18 13.40 7.05
N TYR A 633 -34.83 14.13 8.11
CA TYR A 633 -34.05 13.59 9.22
C TYR A 633 -34.90 12.64 10.05
N ARG A 634 -34.32 11.52 10.44
CA ARG A 634 -34.97 10.51 11.27
C ARG A 634 -34.23 10.27 12.58
N PRO A 635 -34.93 10.00 13.69
CA PRO A 635 -34.32 9.63 14.96
C PRO A 635 -33.58 8.29 14.80
N THR A 636 -32.28 8.28 15.11
CA THR A 636 -31.39 7.12 14.91
C THR A 636 -30.64 6.82 16.20
N PRO A 637 -30.69 5.58 16.72
CA PRO A 637 -29.94 5.20 17.91
C PRO A 637 -28.44 5.23 17.64
N VAL A 638 -27.69 5.73 18.64
CA VAL A 638 -26.24 5.77 18.63
C VAL A 638 -25.71 4.85 19.72
N TYR A 639 -24.86 3.92 19.36
CA TYR A 639 -24.24 2.96 20.27
C TYR A 639 -22.75 3.23 20.43
N ARG A 640 -22.17 2.78 21.54
CA ARG A 640 -20.72 2.65 21.70
C ARG A 640 -20.30 1.26 21.27
N ARG A 641 -19.19 1.17 20.49
CA ARG A 641 -18.63 -0.11 20.05
C ARG A 641 -18.34 -1.05 21.23
N GLU A 642 -17.82 -0.50 22.32
CA GLU A 642 -17.43 -1.25 23.52
C GLU A 642 -18.63 -1.87 24.26
N SER A 643 -19.85 -1.48 23.91
CA SER A 643 -21.08 -2.09 24.47
C SER A 643 -21.54 -3.35 23.73
N PHE A 644 -20.90 -3.68 22.60
CA PHE A 644 -21.26 -4.84 21.79
C PHE A 644 -20.60 -6.11 22.34
N ILE A 645 -21.36 -7.17 22.39
CA ILE A 645 -20.95 -8.49 22.91
C ILE A 645 -20.99 -9.51 21.78
N PRO A 646 -19.98 -10.41 21.65
CA PRO A 646 -19.99 -11.47 20.66
C PRO A 646 -21.29 -12.28 20.64
N GLY A 647 -21.85 -12.50 19.45
CA GLY A 647 -23.13 -13.19 19.25
C GLY A 647 -24.35 -12.28 19.18
N GLN A 648 -24.23 -10.97 19.47
CA GLN A 648 -25.33 -10.02 19.29
C GLN A 648 -25.60 -9.71 17.82
N SER A 649 -26.88 -9.42 17.52
CA SER A 649 -27.33 -8.89 16.23
C SER A 649 -28.06 -7.57 16.46
N ILE A 650 -27.70 -6.53 15.70
CA ILE A 650 -28.24 -5.17 15.82
C ILE A 650 -28.71 -4.71 14.44
N ALA A 651 -30.03 -4.46 14.32
CA ALA A 651 -30.62 -3.99 13.08
C ALA A 651 -30.36 -2.48 12.88
N GLY A 652 -30.13 -2.07 11.61
CA GLY A 652 -30.15 -0.66 11.21
C GLY A 652 -31.61 -0.12 11.15
N PRO A 653 -31.78 1.22 11.10
CA PRO A 653 -30.73 2.19 11.04
C PRO A 653 -30.09 2.44 12.41
N CYS A 654 -28.77 2.50 12.47
CA CYS A 654 -28.07 2.85 13.69
C CYS A 654 -26.67 3.46 13.39
N ILE A 655 -26.11 4.10 14.40
CA ILE A 655 -24.72 4.58 14.39
C ILE A 655 -23.94 3.86 15.50
N CYS A 656 -22.72 3.43 15.19
CA CYS A 656 -21.81 2.88 16.18
C CYS A 656 -20.57 3.79 16.25
N GLU A 657 -20.38 4.45 17.39
CA GLU A 657 -19.23 5.32 17.66
C GLU A 657 -18.13 4.58 18.42
N GLN A 658 -16.91 4.81 18.05
CA GLN A 658 -15.71 4.43 18.81
C GLN A 658 -14.65 5.53 18.74
N MET A 659 -13.53 5.38 19.44
CA MET A 659 -12.51 6.42 19.56
C MET A 659 -11.93 6.82 18.20
N ASP A 660 -11.68 5.86 17.31
CA ASP A 660 -10.93 6.01 16.08
C ASP A 660 -11.78 6.10 14.81
N THR A 661 -13.10 5.78 14.88
CA THR A 661 -14.03 5.83 13.75
C THR A 661 -15.51 5.92 14.18
N THR A 662 -16.36 6.13 13.20
CA THR A 662 -17.82 6.03 13.31
C THR A 662 -18.36 5.15 12.19
N LEU A 663 -19.16 4.15 12.52
CA LEU A 663 -19.87 3.31 11.57
C LEU A 663 -21.31 3.80 11.44
N VAL A 664 -21.76 3.95 10.22
CA VAL A 664 -23.17 4.28 9.88
C VAL A 664 -23.80 3.08 9.21
N VAL A 665 -24.85 2.55 9.81
CA VAL A 665 -25.59 1.40 9.31
C VAL A 665 -27.00 1.87 8.88
N PRO A 666 -27.30 1.89 7.58
CA PRO A 666 -28.63 2.23 7.08
C PRO A 666 -29.68 1.13 7.36
N GLU A 667 -30.94 1.44 7.06
CA GLU A 667 -32.02 0.44 7.05
C GLU A 667 -31.70 -0.73 6.11
N SER A 668 -32.21 -1.91 6.39
CA SER A 668 -31.95 -3.17 5.67
C SER A 668 -30.54 -3.74 5.85
N TRP A 669 -29.76 -3.23 6.79
CA TRP A 669 -28.48 -3.81 7.17
C TRP A 669 -28.53 -4.28 8.62
N ILE A 670 -27.94 -5.45 8.90
CA ILE A 670 -27.88 -6.04 10.23
C ILE A 670 -26.43 -6.29 10.62
N ILE A 671 -26.03 -5.81 11.79
CA ILE A 671 -24.73 -6.07 12.39
C ILE A 671 -24.78 -7.41 13.11
N HIS A 672 -23.81 -8.28 12.87
CA HIS A 672 -23.51 -9.49 13.63
C HIS A 672 -22.12 -9.38 14.24
N VAL A 673 -22.02 -9.54 15.55
CA VAL A 673 -20.76 -9.45 16.28
C VAL A 673 -20.15 -10.85 16.38
N ASP A 674 -18.97 -11.09 15.80
CA ASP A 674 -18.29 -12.38 15.88
C ASP A 674 -17.48 -12.56 17.18
N GLY A 675 -16.88 -13.73 17.36
CA GLY A 675 -16.08 -14.06 18.56
C GLY A 675 -14.78 -13.26 18.70
N TYR A 676 -14.30 -12.66 17.62
CA TYR A 676 -13.11 -11.78 17.62
C TYR A 676 -13.48 -10.31 17.78
N GLY A 677 -14.78 -10.01 17.87
CA GLY A 677 -15.30 -8.65 17.94
C GLY A 677 -15.36 -7.93 16.60
N ASN A 678 -15.18 -8.61 15.45
CA ASN A 678 -15.47 -8.02 14.15
C ASN A 678 -16.97 -7.79 13.99
N LEU A 679 -17.37 -6.73 13.27
CA LEU A 679 -18.76 -6.57 12.85
C LEU A 679 -18.92 -7.06 11.43
N LYS A 680 -19.67 -8.13 11.26
CA LYS A 680 -20.20 -8.58 9.97
C LYS A 680 -21.55 -7.92 9.77
N ILE A 681 -21.68 -7.15 8.70
CA ILE A 681 -22.89 -6.36 8.45
C ILE A 681 -23.46 -6.86 7.13
N ASP A 682 -24.57 -7.58 7.25
CA ASP A 682 -25.22 -8.24 6.13
C ASP A 682 -26.43 -7.43 5.63
N TYR A 683 -26.58 -7.36 4.30
CA TYR A 683 -27.70 -6.71 3.65
C TYR A 683 -28.87 -7.68 3.55
N GLU A 684 -30.01 -7.35 4.17
CA GLU A 684 -31.25 -8.07 4.04
C GLU A 684 -32.20 -7.29 3.12
N GLU A 685 -32.54 -7.87 1.97
CA GLU A 685 -33.65 -7.35 1.16
C GLU A 685 -34.90 -7.42 1.99
N GLY A 686 -35.58 -6.31 2.24
CA GLY A 686 -36.79 -6.24 3.06
C GLY A 686 -37.83 -7.28 2.62
N THR A 687 -38.21 -8.12 3.54
CA THR A 687 -39.37 -9.04 3.43
C THR A 687 -40.67 -8.28 3.27
#